data_cb72067e58a4998162396b63c3659ae2
#
_entry.id   cb72067e58a4998162396b63c3659ae2
#
_cell.length_a   1.000
_cell.length_b   1.000
_cell.length_c   1.000
_cell.angle_alpha   90.00
_cell.angle_beta   90.00
_cell.angle_gamma   90.00
#
_symmetry.space_group_name_H-M   'P 1'
#
loop_
_entity.id
_entity.type
_entity.pdbx_description
1 polymer ?
#
loop_
_entity_poly.entity_id
_entity_poly.type
_entity_poly.pdbx_seq_one_letter_code
_entity_poly.pdbx_strand_id
1 'polypeptide(L)'
;MQQLDNAHILPLSGQDEQALAELLQREGLRLTPGEARRMLELLGRDPTRVEATIFDTMWSEHCSYKSSRWVLKAHLPVESPRVILGPGEDAGVVRLGVHQGVEYALVIAHESHNHPSQVVPTEGAATGIGGIVRDVACMGAEVIGVLDALRFGDPDGPRAAPVREIVRGVVDGIWQYGDALGVPNLGGDVFFSPRFDENCLVNVVSLGLVRADRVVRSRVPEAASREPYVLILVGKPTDETGFGGASFASAVLEENAEGQRGHVQVPDPFLKRVLLEANRAVLEWLHHEKVAFGFKDLGAGGIACASSELAAAGGFGMDVDLDRVPASREDLPPEVLACSETQERFAMVVPERVAERVLDFYNKTYALPEVYHGARAAIVGRVRPDKHYRILKSGQPVGDALVEVITAGIEHRRAERPRATAPPAEPLPPVEDHEAFFTRMVGRPNLASREPIFRYYDTEVQGRMLIRAGEADASVLAPVPGSKLGAAITVDGNPWWVAADPYWGTAHIVAEALRNLVAVGSEPVALTDCLNFGNPEDPEVFADFVRSVRGLGDAARALGPEGPSGPPVAIVSGNVSFYNESRSGRSIEPSPIIAGLGVFDDVSVATTFGIKRAGSVLVLSGPRQDRLGASQLRHALTGKTDGPLPELDFDRERRRIHATLDAVRSGCVLAAHDLAEGGLAIAALEMALGGYEAQGIGMQIPISGLGSTRPESRLYSEAPGFLYEVAKEHLQQFLGLFERWGVDVTMTGRTLAEPRFRILDGGHTLVDLDLESVQRIHADALKPLAE
;
A
#
# COMPACT_ATOMS: atom_id res chain seq x y z
N MET A 1 -11.31 -42.24 -9.71
CA MET A 1 -9.95 -41.88 -9.25
C MET A 1 -8.98 -42.54 -10.23
N GLN A 2 -8.33 -41.77 -11.08
CA GLN A 2 -7.19 -42.27 -11.85
C GLN A 2 -6.03 -42.50 -10.88
N GLN A 3 -5.33 -43.62 -11.02
CA GLN A 3 -4.18 -43.94 -10.19
C GLN A 3 -3.04 -42.94 -10.49
N LEU A 4 -2.45 -42.35 -9.45
CA LEU A 4 -1.29 -41.42 -9.52
C LEU A 4 0.01 -42.25 -9.59
N ASP A 5 0.08 -43.22 -10.52
CA ASP A 5 1.06 -44.33 -10.52
C ASP A 5 2.52 -43.92 -10.69
N ASN A 6 2.82 -42.67 -11.09
CA ASN A 6 4.18 -42.16 -11.29
C ASN A 6 4.50 -40.89 -10.50
N ALA A 7 3.66 -40.51 -9.57
CA ALA A 7 3.87 -39.32 -8.73
C ALA A 7 4.60 -39.70 -7.44
N HIS A 8 5.50 -38.84 -6.99
CA HIS A 8 6.13 -38.98 -5.68
C HIS A 8 5.08 -38.74 -4.58
N ILE A 9 4.57 -39.81 -3.96
CA ILE A 9 3.57 -39.76 -2.88
C ILE A 9 4.29 -39.59 -1.55
N LEU A 10 3.83 -38.63 -0.73
CA LEU A 10 4.35 -38.39 0.61
C LEU A 10 3.55 -39.23 1.62
N PRO A 11 4.16 -40.16 2.39
CA PRO A 11 3.47 -41.02 3.30
C PRO A 11 3.14 -40.33 4.63
N LEU A 12 2.15 -39.43 4.61
CA LEU A 12 1.74 -38.62 5.76
C LEU A 12 0.73 -39.40 6.65
N SER A 13 -0.02 -40.32 6.06
CA SER A 13 -1.04 -41.09 6.76
C SER A 13 -0.44 -41.97 7.88
N GLY A 14 -1.12 -42.04 9.04
CA GLY A 14 -0.73 -42.92 10.16
C GLY A 14 0.47 -42.41 10.96
N GLN A 15 1.07 -41.27 10.63
CA GLN A 15 2.15 -40.68 11.41
C GLN A 15 1.61 -40.04 12.70
N ASP A 16 2.35 -40.14 13.79
CA ASP A 16 2.09 -39.30 14.97
C ASP A 16 2.50 -37.85 14.71
N GLU A 17 2.22 -36.96 15.65
CA GLU A 17 2.42 -35.53 15.48
C GLU A 17 3.89 -35.15 15.30
N GLN A 18 4.79 -35.78 16.01
CA GLN A 18 6.22 -35.52 15.93
C GLN A 18 6.80 -36.06 14.61
N ALA A 19 6.49 -37.30 14.24
CA ALA A 19 6.95 -37.89 12.97
C ALA A 19 6.41 -37.12 11.75
N LEU A 20 5.17 -36.62 11.84
CA LEU A 20 4.57 -35.79 10.80
C LEU A 20 5.30 -34.43 10.68
N ALA A 21 5.59 -33.76 11.79
CA ALA A 21 6.36 -32.52 11.80
C ALA A 21 7.77 -32.71 11.21
N GLU A 22 8.49 -33.76 11.60
CA GLU A 22 9.82 -34.10 11.09
C GLU A 22 9.79 -34.42 9.58
N LEU A 23 8.73 -35.10 9.12
CA LEU A 23 8.55 -35.42 7.70
C LEU A 23 8.29 -34.13 6.90
N LEU A 24 7.39 -33.26 7.34
CA LEU A 24 7.11 -32.00 6.68
C LEU A 24 8.37 -31.12 6.60
N GLN A 25 9.13 -31.00 7.69
CA GLN A 25 10.38 -30.26 7.72
C GLN A 25 11.43 -30.84 6.75
N ARG A 26 11.59 -32.16 6.71
CA ARG A 26 12.52 -32.83 5.78
C ARG A 26 12.14 -32.58 4.32
N GLU A 27 10.85 -32.52 4.03
CA GLU A 27 10.32 -32.20 2.71
C GLU A 27 10.31 -30.69 2.41
N GLY A 28 10.74 -29.82 3.35
CA GLY A 28 10.76 -28.36 3.17
C GLY A 28 9.35 -27.75 3.12
N LEU A 29 8.35 -28.43 3.66
CA LEU A 29 6.97 -27.95 3.77
C LEU A 29 6.77 -27.24 5.11
N ARG A 30 6.03 -26.12 5.10
CA ARG A 30 5.75 -25.30 6.29
C ARG A 30 4.35 -25.54 6.87
N LEU A 31 3.58 -26.43 6.30
CA LEU A 31 2.31 -26.88 6.87
C LEU A 31 2.51 -27.35 8.30
N THR A 32 1.63 -26.95 9.20
CA THR A 32 1.57 -27.54 10.54
C THR A 32 1.05 -28.98 10.46
N PRO A 33 1.34 -29.84 11.46
CA PRO A 33 0.75 -31.19 11.52
C PRO A 33 -0.79 -31.19 11.44
N GLY A 34 -1.44 -30.19 12.05
CA GLY A 34 -2.90 -30.01 11.96
C GLY A 34 -3.40 -29.72 10.56
N GLU A 35 -2.70 -28.84 9.83
CA GLU A 35 -2.99 -28.52 8.43
C GLU A 35 -2.74 -29.73 7.52
N ALA A 36 -1.65 -30.47 7.73
CA ALA A 36 -1.37 -31.69 6.98
C ALA A 36 -2.46 -32.77 7.20
N ARG A 37 -2.94 -32.96 8.42
CA ARG A 37 -4.09 -33.86 8.70
C ARG A 37 -5.35 -33.39 7.99
N ARG A 38 -5.60 -32.09 7.99
CA ARG A 38 -6.76 -31.52 7.27
C ARG A 38 -6.65 -31.76 5.76
N MET A 39 -5.46 -31.60 5.17
CA MET A 39 -5.21 -31.95 3.76
C MET A 39 -5.50 -33.42 3.48
N LEU A 40 -5.02 -34.36 4.33
CA LEU A 40 -5.32 -35.78 4.22
C LEU A 40 -6.81 -36.08 4.26
N GLU A 41 -7.55 -35.46 5.18
CA GLU A 41 -9.01 -35.61 5.27
C GLU A 41 -9.71 -35.19 3.99
N LEU A 42 -9.32 -34.04 3.43
CA LEU A 42 -9.93 -33.46 2.23
C LEU A 42 -9.58 -34.24 0.96
N LEU A 43 -8.36 -34.74 0.84
CA LEU A 43 -7.93 -35.57 -0.28
C LEU A 43 -8.43 -37.04 -0.17
N GLY A 44 -8.65 -37.56 1.05
CA GLY A 44 -9.01 -38.94 1.31
C GLY A 44 -7.88 -39.94 1.01
N ARG A 45 -6.64 -39.47 0.88
CA ARG A 45 -5.44 -40.23 0.54
C ARG A 45 -4.18 -39.44 0.86
N ASP A 46 -3.04 -40.10 0.83
CA ASP A 46 -1.75 -39.39 0.87
C ASP A 46 -1.58 -38.46 -0.35
N PRO A 47 -1.04 -37.24 -0.16
CA PRO A 47 -0.80 -36.31 -1.24
C PRO A 47 0.44 -36.67 -2.05
N THR A 48 0.47 -36.23 -3.30
CA THR A 48 1.74 -36.16 -4.03
C THR A 48 2.58 -34.99 -3.52
N ARG A 49 3.89 -35.01 -3.85
CA ARG A 49 4.79 -33.90 -3.54
C ARG A 49 4.27 -32.57 -4.15
N VAL A 50 3.78 -32.59 -5.38
CA VAL A 50 3.21 -31.43 -6.07
C VAL A 50 1.97 -30.91 -5.31
N GLU A 51 1.06 -31.80 -4.94
CA GLU A 51 -0.14 -31.40 -4.16
C GLU A 51 0.26 -30.79 -2.81
N ALA A 52 1.14 -31.44 -2.07
CA ALA A 52 1.58 -30.94 -0.78
C ALA A 52 2.22 -29.55 -0.89
N THR A 53 3.03 -29.31 -1.93
CA THR A 53 3.60 -27.98 -2.21
C THR A 53 2.54 -26.95 -2.59
N ILE A 54 1.53 -27.33 -3.38
CA ILE A 54 0.40 -26.43 -3.70
C ILE A 54 -0.37 -26.07 -2.44
N PHE A 55 -0.69 -27.04 -1.58
CA PHE A 55 -1.38 -26.77 -0.31
C PHE A 55 -0.53 -25.91 0.64
N ASP A 56 0.78 -26.20 0.76
CA ASP A 56 1.72 -25.42 1.56
C ASP A 56 1.71 -23.94 1.16
N THR A 57 1.73 -23.67 -0.13
CA THR A 57 1.71 -22.31 -0.69
C THR A 57 0.33 -21.67 -0.54
N MET A 58 -0.72 -22.34 -1.02
CA MET A 58 -2.10 -21.78 -1.04
C MET A 58 -2.69 -21.60 0.35
N TRP A 59 -2.27 -22.40 1.35
CA TRP A 59 -2.69 -22.29 2.72
C TRP A 59 -1.70 -21.51 3.60
N SER A 60 -0.67 -20.91 3.02
CA SER A 60 0.21 -19.99 3.73
C SER A 60 -0.58 -18.79 4.29
N GLU A 61 -0.04 -18.09 5.29
CA GLU A 61 -0.67 -16.89 5.83
C GLU A 61 -0.82 -15.82 4.73
N HIS A 62 0.21 -15.72 3.87
CA HIS A 62 0.26 -14.74 2.78
C HIS A 62 -0.85 -14.98 1.72
N CYS A 63 -1.05 -16.22 1.24
CA CYS A 63 -2.03 -16.49 0.20
C CYS A 63 -3.47 -16.61 0.73
N SER A 64 -3.66 -17.23 1.91
CA SER A 64 -5.00 -17.57 2.41
C SER A 64 -5.57 -16.57 3.40
N TYR A 65 -4.73 -15.68 3.96
CA TYR A 65 -5.13 -14.79 5.07
C TYR A 65 -5.76 -15.58 6.22
N LYS A 66 -5.18 -16.74 6.53
CA LYS A 66 -5.80 -17.73 7.43
C LYS A 66 -6.08 -17.21 8.84
N SER A 67 -5.26 -16.26 9.33
CA SER A 67 -5.46 -15.63 10.65
C SER A 67 -6.29 -14.35 10.58
N SER A 68 -6.27 -13.62 9.48
CA SER A 68 -6.80 -12.25 9.37
C SER A 68 -8.14 -12.12 8.68
N ARG A 69 -8.47 -12.98 7.71
CA ARG A 69 -9.66 -12.88 6.85
C ARG A 69 -10.96 -12.66 7.61
N TRP A 70 -11.18 -13.37 8.71
CA TRP A 70 -12.39 -13.25 9.51
C TRP A 70 -12.49 -11.90 10.24
N VAL A 71 -11.34 -11.33 10.68
CA VAL A 71 -11.27 -9.99 11.32
C VAL A 71 -11.62 -8.91 10.30
N LEU A 72 -11.00 -8.96 9.11
CA LEU A 72 -11.25 -8.02 8.04
C LEU A 72 -12.73 -8.00 7.65
N LYS A 73 -13.31 -9.19 7.39
CA LYS A 73 -14.74 -9.32 7.05
C LYS A 73 -15.68 -8.81 8.15
N ALA A 74 -15.29 -8.93 9.42
CA ALA A 74 -16.12 -8.50 10.53
C ALA A 74 -16.14 -6.97 10.72
N HIS A 75 -15.07 -6.28 10.33
CA HIS A 75 -14.87 -4.88 10.74
C HIS A 75 -14.74 -3.89 9.58
N LEU A 76 -14.26 -4.30 8.39
CA LEU A 76 -14.04 -3.35 7.31
C LEU A 76 -15.31 -3.08 6.49
N PRO A 77 -15.66 -1.80 6.25
CA PRO A 77 -16.70 -1.41 5.31
C PRO A 77 -16.12 -1.44 3.89
N VAL A 78 -16.72 -2.24 3.00
CA VAL A 78 -16.20 -2.47 1.64
C VAL A 78 -17.13 -1.95 0.54
N GLU A 79 -18.29 -1.44 0.89
CA GLU A 79 -19.30 -0.96 -0.05
C GLU A 79 -19.54 0.54 0.11
N SER A 80 -19.59 1.25 -1.01
CA SER A 80 -20.06 2.63 -1.09
C SER A 80 -20.62 2.91 -2.49
N PRO A 81 -21.38 4.01 -2.70
CA PRO A 81 -21.99 4.30 -4.00
C PRO A 81 -21.01 4.43 -5.18
N ARG A 82 -19.76 4.80 -4.91
CA ARG A 82 -18.73 4.92 -5.95
C ARG A 82 -17.94 3.63 -6.22
N VAL A 83 -18.07 2.61 -5.38
CA VAL A 83 -17.37 1.33 -5.57
C VAL A 83 -18.04 0.52 -6.67
N ILE A 84 -17.25 0.12 -7.66
CA ILE A 84 -17.65 -0.82 -8.72
C ILE A 84 -17.25 -2.23 -8.31
N LEU A 85 -16.03 -2.39 -7.76
CA LEU A 85 -15.49 -3.62 -7.22
C LEU A 85 -14.75 -3.33 -5.93
N GLY A 86 -15.08 -4.09 -4.90
CA GLY A 86 -14.37 -4.09 -3.62
C GLY A 86 -13.35 -5.23 -3.53
N PRO A 87 -12.89 -5.58 -2.31
CA PRO A 87 -11.96 -6.67 -2.08
C PRO A 87 -12.51 -8.02 -2.58
N GLY A 88 -11.68 -8.82 -3.21
CA GLY A 88 -12.04 -10.13 -3.76
C GLY A 88 -11.71 -10.30 -5.24
N GLU A 89 -11.23 -9.27 -5.88
CA GLU A 89 -10.51 -9.25 -7.16
C GLU A 89 -9.05 -8.82 -6.91
N ASP A 90 -8.22 -8.76 -7.92
CA ASP A 90 -6.80 -8.38 -7.79
C ASP A 90 -6.62 -6.91 -7.35
N ALA A 91 -7.57 -6.03 -7.69
CA ALA A 91 -7.59 -4.63 -7.26
C ALA A 91 -9.01 -4.09 -7.06
N GLY A 92 -9.15 -3.03 -6.25
CA GLY A 92 -10.38 -2.27 -6.09
C GLY A 92 -10.66 -1.37 -7.29
N VAL A 93 -11.95 -1.16 -7.63
CA VAL A 93 -12.37 -0.32 -8.74
C VAL A 93 -13.42 0.70 -8.29
N VAL A 94 -13.13 1.98 -8.52
CA VAL A 94 -13.94 3.12 -8.04
C VAL A 94 -14.30 4.05 -9.19
N ARG A 95 -15.54 4.54 -9.26
CA ARG A 95 -15.98 5.49 -10.28
C ARG A 95 -15.23 6.81 -10.16
N LEU A 96 -14.61 7.24 -11.26
CA LEU A 96 -14.03 8.57 -11.40
C LEU A 96 -15.10 9.58 -11.85
N GLY A 97 -15.75 9.33 -12.96
CA GLY A 97 -16.76 10.22 -13.55
C GLY A 97 -17.02 9.94 -15.03
N VAL A 98 -17.80 10.81 -15.66
CA VAL A 98 -18.18 10.67 -17.07
C VAL A 98 -17.55 11.80 -17.91
N HIS A 99 -16.89 11.44 -19.00
CA HIS A 99 -16.39 12.39 -20.01
C HIS A 99 -16.83 11.94 -21.39
N GLN A 100 -17.46 12.84 -22.15
CA GLN A 100 -17.99 12.58 -23.52
C GLN A 100 -18.86 11.31 -23.62
N GLY A 101 -19.67 11.03 -22.59
CA GLY A 101 -20.56 9.87 -22.55
C GLY A 101 -19.88 8.54 -22.18
N VAL A 102 -18.58 8.55 -21.88
CA VAL A 102 -17.84 7.39 -21.40
C VAL A 102 -17.64 7.52 -19.89
N GLU A 103 -18.04 6.48 -19.14
CA GLU A 103 -17.77 6.38 -17.71
C GLU A 103 -16.35 5.82 -17.49
N TYR A 104 -15.54 6.53 -16.70
CA TYR A 104 -14.20 6.14 -16.31
C TYR A 104 -14.16 5.72 -14.85
N ALA A 105 -13.26 4.80 -14.56
CA ALA A 105 -13.00 4.31 -13.21
C ALA A 105 -11.51 4.30 -12.92
N LEU A 106 -11.18 4.47 -11.64
CA LEU A 106 -9.85 4.28 -11.10
C LEU A 106 -9.73 2.86 -10.53
N VAL A 107 -8.59 2.25 -10.76
CA VAL A 107 -8.22 0.93 -10.21
C VAL A 107 -7.09 1.15 -9.22
N ILE A 108 -7.22 0.61 -8.02
CA ILE A 108 -6.22 0.78 -6.96
C ILE A 108 -5.92 -0.54 -6.27
N ALA A 109 -4.65 -0.82 -6.08
CA ALA A 109 -4.14 -1.95 -5.30
C ALA A 109 -3.06 -1.48 -4.33
N HIS A 110 -2.90 -2.18 -3.19
CA HIS A 110 -1.93 -1.86 -2.14
C HIS A 110 -1.35 -3.16 -1.60
N GLU A 111 -0.02 -3.31 -1.64
CA GLU A 111 0.69 -4.52 -1.26
C GLU A 111 1.98 -4.22 -0.49
N SER A 112 2.48 -5.22 0.26
CA SER A 112 3.76 -5.19 0.98
C SER A 112 4.79 -6.11 0.33
N HIS A 113 6.08 -5.67 0.30
CA HIS A 113 7.23 -6.47 -0.14
C HIS A 113 8.40 -6.36 0.86
N ASN A 114 8.10 -6.62 2.16
CA ASN A 114 8.98 -6.32 3.30
C ASN A 114 10.19 -7.24 3.39
N HIS A 115 9.96 -8.56 3.60
CA HIS A 115 11.01 -9.55 3.78
C HIS A 115 12.02 -9.59 2.62
N PRO A 116 11.58 -9.63 1.34
CA PRO A 116 12.51 -9.57 0.23
C PRO A 116 13.37 -8.31 0.21
N SER A 117 12.77 -7.15 0.53
CA SER A 117 13.48 -5.86 0.57
C SER A 117 14.48 -5.76 1.72
N GLN A 118 14.26 -6.47 2.81
CA GLN A 118 15.24 -6.57 3.89
C GLN A 118 16.46 -7.41 3.49
N VAL A 119 16.25 -8.47 2.69
CA VAL A 119 17.30 -9.43 2.31
C VAL A 119 18.08 -8.98 1.07
N VAL A 120 17.37 -8.49 0.05
CA VAL A 120 17.94 -7.99 -1.22
C VAL A 120 17.21 -6.69 -1.58
N PRO A 121 17.64 -5.55 -1.04
CA PRO A 121 16.85 -4.31 -1.07
C PRO A 121 16.44 -3.86 -2.47
N THR A 122 17.34 -3.91 -3.45
CA THR A 122 17.08 -3.43 -4.81
C THR A 122 16.08 -4.32 -5.53
N GLU A 123 16.32 -5.62 -5.58
CA GLU A 123 15.45 -6.59 -6.25
C GLU A 123 14.12 -6.75 -5.51
N GLY A 124 14.16 -6.69 -4.17
CA GLY A 124 12.96 -6.75 -3.34
C GLY A 124 12.02 -5.57 -3.60
N ALA A 125 12.53 -4.35 -3.58
CA ALA A 125 11.73 -3.16 -3.82
C ALA A 125 11.26 -3.06 -5.29
N ALA A 126 12.13 -3.38 -6.26
CA ALA A 126 11.77 -3.46 -7.67
C ALA A 126 10.64 -4.46 -7.92
N THR A 127 10.70 -5.64 -7.27
CA THR A 127 9.64 -6.64 -7.36
C THR A 127 8.34 -6.17 -6.73
N GLY A 128 8.40 -5.40 -5.65
CA GLY A 128 7.22 -4.75 -5.05
C GLY A 128 6.46 -3.89 -6.06
N ILE A 129 7.18 -3.00 -6.78
CA ILE A 129 6.58 -2.22 -7.89
C ILE A 129 6.04 -3.16 -8.97
N GLY A 130 6.83 -4.17 -9.37
CA GLY A 130 6.44 -5.11 -10.42
C GLY A 130 5.19 -5.92 -10.11
N GLY A 131 5.00 -6.33 -8.85
CA GLY A 131 3.82 -7.06 -8.37
C GLY A 131 2.57 -6.21 -8.44
N ILE A 132 2.57 -5.08 -7.75
CA ILE A 132 1.38 -4.24 -7.63
C ILE A 132 0.90 -3.65 -8.98
N VAL A 133 1.83 -3.40 -9.91
CA VAL A 133 1.50 -2.97 -11.28
C VAL A 133 0.76 -4.07 -12.04
N ARG A 134 1.08 -5.36 -11.79
CA ARG A 134 0.37 -6.48 -12.42
C ARG A 134 -1.10 -6.54 -11.99
N ASP A 135 -1.39 -6.37 -10.71
CA ASP A 135 -2.73 -6.41 -10.17
C ASP A 135 -3.63 -5.38 -10.86
N VAL A 136 -3.15 -4.14 -10.95
CA VAL A 136 -3.87 -3.07 -11.64
C VAL A 136 -4.04 -3.36 -13.13
N ALA A 137 -3.00 -3.84 -13.80
CA ALA A 137 -3.05 -4.19 -15.22
C ALA A 137 -4.02 -5.34 -15.50
N CYS A 138 -4.14 -6.32 -14.59
CA CYS A 138 -5.06 -7.44 -14.73
C CYS A 138 -6.53 -7.04 -14.72
N MET A 139 -6.86 -5.90 -14.09
CA MET A 139 -8.21 -5.34 -14.13
C MET A 139 -8.53 -4.63 -15.46
N GLY A 140 -7.63 -4.69 -16.45
CA GLY A 140 -7.77 -4.02 -17.74
C GLY A 140 -7.43 -2.54 -17.73
N ALA A 141 -6.80 -2.06 -16.66
CA ALA A 141 -6.44 -0.67 -16.48
C ALA A 141 -5.08 -0.32 -17.09
N GLU A 142 -4.95 0.90 -17.58
CA GLU A 142 -3.66 1.55 -17.82
C GLU A 142 -3.13 2.02 -16.47
N VAL A 143 -1.92 1.59 -16.10
CA VAL A 143 -1.26 2.03 -14.88
C VAL A 143 -0.81 3.49 -15.06
N ILE A 144 -1.31 4.36 -14.19
CA ILE A 144 -1.07 5.82 -14.27
C ILE A 144 -0.23 6.36 -13.11
N GLY A 145 0.16 5.49 -12.19
CA GLY A 145 1.07 5.88 -11.12
C GLY A 145 1.29 4.80 -10.08
N VAL A 146 2.38 4.98 -9.31
CA VAL A 146 2.71 4.20 -8.12
C VAL A 146 3.07 5.15 -6.98
N LEU A 147 2.88 4.69 -5.73
CA LEU A 147 3.34 5.36 -4.52
C LEU A 147 4.02 4.33 -3.64
N ASP A 148 4.93 4.77 -2.79
CA ASP A 148 5.63 3.89 -1.85
C ASP A 148 5.58 4.43 -0.42
N ALA A 149 5.24 3.56 0.52
CA ALA A 149 5.30 3.85 1.94
C ALA A 149 6.41 3.00 2.58
N LEU A 150 7.44 3.69 3.07
CA LEU A 150 8.71 3.11 3.48
C LEU A 150 8.93 3.27 4.98
N ARG A 151 9.34 2.20 5.65
CA ARG A 151 9.73 2.23 7.06
C ARG A 151 11.14 1.69 7.19
N PHE A 152 12.03 2.52 7.72
CA PHE A 152 13.44 2.19 7.88
C PHE A 152 13.89 2.29 9.33
N GLY A 153 15.00 1.63 9.64
CA GLY A 153 15.69 1.72 10.91
C GLY A 153 16.18 3.14 11.20
N ASP A 154 16.78 3.33 12.37
CA ASP A 154 17.34 4.62 12.78
C ASP A 154 18.61 4.94 11.96
N PRO A 155 18.61 5.98 11.11
CA PRO A 155 19.76 6.33 10.29
C PRO A 155 20.96 6.88 11.06
N ASP A 156 20.77 7.25 12.32
CA ASP A 156 21.78 7.78 13.23
C ASP A 156 22.07 6.83 14.40
N GLY A 157 21.38 5.68 14.43
CA GLY A 157 21.48 4.67 15.48
C GLY A 157 22.71 3.77 15.38
N PRO A 158 22.82 2.78 16.29
CA PRO A 158 23.93 1.81 16.30
C PRO A 158 24.04 0.96 15.01
N ARG A 159 22.95 0.84 14.24
CA ARG A 159 22.88 0.12 12.97
C ARG A 159 22.79 1.04 11.74
N ALA A 160 23.21 2.28 11.87
CA ALA A 160 23.10 3.29 10.81
C ALA A 160 23.68 2.84 9.45
N ALA A 161 24.85 2.16 9.44
CA ALA A 161 25.47 1.74 8.19
C ALA A 161 24.61 0.73 7.39
N PRO A 162 24.17 -0.43 7.92
CA PRO A 162 23.25 -1.32 7.20
C PRO A 162 21.90 -0.67 6.88
N VAL A 163 21.36 0.20 7.75
CA VAL A 163 20.11 0.94 7.46
C VAL A 163 20.28 1.80 6.21
N ARG A 164 21.37 2.55 6.08
CA ARG A 164 21.65 3.38 4.89
C ARG A 164 21.80 2.56 3.62
N GLU A 165 22.43 1.37 3.69
CA GLU A 165 22.53 0.45 2.55
C GLU A 165 21.14 -0.03 2.11
N ILE A 166 20.26 -0.37 3.06
CA ILE A 166 18.89 -0.77 2.78
C ILE A 166 18.11 0.38 2.14
N VAL A 167 18.18 1.60 2.69
CA VAL A 167 17.53 2.79 2.12
C VAL A 167 17.95 3.00 0.67
N ARG A 168 19.25 3.00 0.38
CA ARG A 168 19.78 3.16 -0.99
C ARG A 168 19.28 2.07 -1.92
N GLY A 169 19.40 0.81 -1.52
CA GLY A 169 18.96 -0.31 -2.35
C GLY A 169 17.45 -0.27 -2.63
N VAL A 170 16.62 0.06 -1.64
CA VAL A 170 15.17 0.20 -1.83
C VAL A 170 14.85 1.35 -2.79
N VAL A 171 15.44 2.53 -2.59
CA VAL A 171 15.27 3.69 -3.49
C VAL A 171 15.72 3.33 -4.91
N ASP A 172 16.89 2.69 -5.07
CA ASP A 172 17.40 2.23 -6.37
C ASP A 172 16.44 1.26 -7.06
N GLY A 173 15.87 0.30 -6.32
CA GLY A 173 14.91 -0.65 -6.87
C GLY A 173 13.62 0.01 -7.36
N ILE A 174 13.08 0.95 -6.59
CA ILE A 174 11.84 1.66 -6.92
C ILE A 174 12.01 2.48 -8.21
N TRP A 175 13.03 3.37 -8.26
CA TRP A 175 13.17 4.25 -9.42
C TRP A 175 13.58 3.50 -10.69
N GLN A 176 14.52 2.56 -10.60
CA GLN A 176 14.98 1.80 -11.77
C GLN A 176 13.85 0.99 -12.40
N TYR A 177 12.97 0.42 -11.58
CA TYR A 177 11.84 -0.33 -12.10
C TYR A 177 10.71 0.58 -12.59
N GLY A 178 10.30 1.57 -11.80
CA GLY A 178 9.22 2.51 -12.15
C GLY A 178 9.50 3.32 -13.41
N ASP A 179 10.70 3.90 -13.49
CA ASP A 179 11.11 4.72 -14.63
C ASP A 179 11.21 3.90 -15.92
N ALA A 180 11.73 2.66 -15.85
CA ALA A 180 11.79 1.78 -17.02
C ALA A 180 10.39 1.36 -17.50
N LEU A 181 9.39 1.27 -16.62
CA LEU A 181 8.00 1.07 -17.01
C LEU A 181 7.38 2.31 -17.65
N GLY A 182 7.91 3.50 -17.41
CA GLY A 182 7.28 4.76 -17.77
C GLY A 182 6.01 5.01 -16.95
N VAL A 183 6.04 4.66 -15.66
CA VAL A 183 4.96 4.89 -14.69
C VAL A 183 5.46 5.92 -13.68
N PRO A 184 4.75 7.06 -13.49
CA PRO A 184 5.21 8.09 -12.56
C PRO A 184 5.08 7.62 -11.11
N ASN A 185 6.05 8.02 -10.28
CA ASN A 185 5.90 7.94 -8.83
C ASN A 185 5.08 9.14 -8.36
N LEU A 186 3.96 8.88 -7.71
CA LEU A 186 3.00 9.91 -7.29
C LEU A 186 3.27 10.42 -5.88
N GLY A 187 4.25 9.85 -5.18
CA GLY A 187 4.58 10.21 -3.82
C GLY A 187 4.73 9.01 -2.91
N GLY A 188 4.54 9.24 -1.63
CA GLY A 188 4.72 8.19 -0.63
C GLY A 188 4.81 8.75 0.77
N ASP A 189 5.21 7.88 1.69
CA ASP A 189 5.48 8.23 3.08
C ASP A 189 6.75 7.52 3.58
N VAL A 190 7.58 8.23 4.34
CA VAL A 190 8.82 7.66 4.88
C VAL A 190 8.91 7.92 6.37
N PHE A 191 9.09 6.87 7.16
CA PHE A 191 9.22 6.96 8.61
C PHE A 191 10.44 6.16 9.11
N PHE A 192 11.16 6.72 10.07
CA PHE A 192 12.35 6.14 10.68
C PHE A 192 12.10 5.78 12.13
N SER A 193 12.38 4.52 12.50
CA SER A 193 12.36 4.08 13.89
C SER A 193 13.33 2.92 14.10
N PRO A 194 14.00 2.84 15.26
CA PRO A 194 14.93 1.74 15.58
C PRO A 194 14.27 0.34 15.52
N ARG A 195 12.94 0.27 15.53
CA ARG A 195 12.21 -1.01 15.41
C ARG A 195 12.29 -1.63 14.03
N PHE A 196 12.65 -0.84 13.02
CA PHE A 196 12.83 -1.31 11.64
C PHE A 196 14.30 -1.56 11.26
N ASP A 197 15.24 -1.53 12.23
CA ASP A 197 16.67 -1.77 11.98
C ASP A 197 16.99 -3.12 11.32
N GLU A 198 16.16 -4.14 11.58
CA GLU A 198 16.34 -5.52 11.14
C GLU A 198 15.20 -6.04 10.26
N ASN A 199 14.19 -5.22 10.03
CA ASN A 199 13.04 -5.53 9.20
C ASN A 199 12.42 -4.23 8.68
N CYS A 200 12.89 -3.75 7.53
CA CYS A 200 12.30 -2.61 6.86
C CYS A 200 10.91 -2.97 6.29
N LEU A 201 10.08 -1.95 6.07
CA LEU A 201 8.84 -2.11 5.34
C LEU A 201 8.92 -1.38 4.01
N VAL A 202 8.51 -2.07 2.95
CA VAL A 202 8.31 -1.53 1.61
C VAL A 202 6.89 -1.87 1.21
N ASN A 203 6.02 -0.88 1.27
CA ASN A 203 4.63 -1.01 0.87
C ASN A 203 4.40 -0.15 -0.37
N VAL A 204 3.69 -0.68 -1.33
CA VAL A 204 3.50 -0.04 -2.62
C VAL A 204 2.02 0.02 -2.99
N VAL A 205 1.59 1.19 -3.46
CA VAL A 205 0.26 1.43 -4.02
C VAL A 205 0.40 1.63 -5.52
N SER A 206 -0.50 1.05 -6.31
CA SER A 206 -0.58 1.32 -7.75
C SER A 206 -1.96 1.84 -8.11
N LEU A 207 -1.98 2.85 -8.98
CA LEU A 207 -3.18 3.49 -9.49
C LEU A 207 -3.30 3.29 -11.00
N GLY A 208 -4.48 2.90 -11.46
CA GLY A 208 -4.79 2.72 -12.88
C GLY A 208 -6.05 3.45 -13.31
N LEU A 209 -6.19 3.63 -14.62
CA LEU A 209 -7.36 4.19 -15.28
C LEU A 209 -7.98 3.17 -16.22
N VAL A 210 -9.28 3.00 -16.15
CA VAL A 210 -10.03 2.11 -17.03
C VAL A 210 -11.39 2.71 -17.40
N ARG A 211 -11.93 2.34 -18.53
CA ARG A 211 -13.37 2.56 -18.81
C ARG A 211 -14.20 1.57 -17.99
N ALA A 212 -15.25 2.04 -17.34
CA ALA A 212 -16.06 1.21 -16.44
C ALA A 212 -16.67 -0.02 -17.15
N ASP A 213 -16.97 0.11 -18.47
CA ASP A 213 -17.50 -0.99 -19.31
C ASP A 213 -16.43 -1.99 -19.78
N ARG A 214 -15.14 -1.77 -19.43
CA ARG A 214 -14.00 -2.60 -19.83
C ARG A 214 -13.20 -3.19 -18.67
N VAL A 215 -13.77 -3.13 -17.47
CA VAL A 215 -13.14 -3.75 -16.30
C VAL A 215 -13.08 -5.27 -16.51
N VAL A 216 -11.89 -5.82 -16.38
CA VAL A 216 -11.62 -7.25 -16.50
C VAL A 216 -11.81 -7.94 -15.16
N ARG A 217 -12.18 -9.23 -15.20
CA ARG A 217 -12.39 -10.06 -14.01
C ARG A 217 -11.41 -11.21 -13.98
N SER A 218 -10.89 -11.49 -12.79
CA SER A 218 -9.99 -12.63 -12.54
C SER A 218 -10.76 -13.94 -12.34
N ARG A 219 -11.52 -14.35 -13.36
CA ARG A 219 -12.32 -15.58 -13.32
C ARG A 219 -12.52 -16.21 -14.69
N VAL A 220 -12.74 -17.51 -14.72
CA VAL A 220 -13.24 -18.20 -15.93
C VAL A 220 -14.64 -17.68 -16.24
N PRO A 221 -14.90 -17.19 -17.48
CA PRO A 221 -16.22 -16.71 -17.86
C PRO A 221 -17.28 -17.83 -17.90
N GLU A 222 -18.55 -17.48 -17.62
CA GLU A 222 -19.69 -18.41 -17.73
C GLU A 222 -19.80 -19.06 -19.13
N ALA A 223 -19.35 -18.38 -20.18
CA ALA A 223 -19.32 -18.89 -21.54
C ALA A 223 -18.50 -20.21 -21.69
N ALA A 224 -17.58 -20.50 -20.76
CA ALA A 224 -16.82 -21.77 -20.73
C ALA A 224 -17.72 -23.01 -20.50
N SER A 225 -18.96 -22.82 -20.06
CA SER A 225 -19.98 -23.91 -20.02
C SER A 225 -20.52 -24.31 -21.41
N ARG A 226 -20.29 -23.50 -22.46
CA ARG A 226 -20.90 -23.66 -23.79
C ARG A 226 -19.88 -23.91 -24.88
N GLU A 227 -18.62 -23.47 -24.71
CA GLU A 227 -17.51 -23.67 -25.64
C GLU A 227 -16.20 -23.94 -24.88
N PRO A 228 -15.22 -24.64 -25.49
CA PRO A 228 -13.97 -24.94 -24.83
C PRO A 228 -13.13 -23.67 -24.62
N TYR A 229 -12.58 -23.54 -23.40
CA TYR A 229 -11.64 -22.51 -23.01
C TYR A 229 -10.28 -23.10 -22.68
N VAL A 230 -9.23 -22.37 -23.05
CA VAL A 230 -7.84 -22.73 -22.77
C VAL A 230 -7.19 -21.72 -21.82
N LEU A 231 -6.23 -22.20 -21.05
CA LEU A 231 -5.34 -21.40 -20.23
C LEU A 231 -4.07 -21.07 -21.02
N ILE A 232 -3.80 -19.78 -21.15
CA ILE A 232 -2.56 -19.27 -21.76
C ILE A 232 -1.71 -18.66 -20.66
N LEU A 233 -0.47 -19.13 -20.54
CA LEU A 233 0.58 -18.50 -19.73
C LEU A 233 1.38 -17.56 -20.64
N VAL A 234 1.65 -16.35 -20.16
CA VAL A 234 2.35 -15.30 -20.89
C VAL A 234 3.50 -14.77 -20.06
N GLY A 235 4.67 -14.59 -20.66
CA GLY A 235 5.79 -13.87 -20.07
C GLY A 235 7.07 -14.69 -19.97
N LYS A 236 7.84 -14.47 -18.90
CA LYS A 236 9.14 -15.07 -18.61
C LYS A 236 9.04 -16.58 -18.45
N PRO A 237 10.03 -17.38 -18.91
CA PRO A 237 10.05 -18.81 -18.63
C PRO A 237 10.18 -19.05 -17.12
N THR A 238 9.48 -20.05 -16.61
CA THR A 238 9.54 -20.45 -15.20
C THR A 238 10.97 -20.84 -14.82
N ASP A 239 11.46 -20.30 -13.73
CA ASP A 239 12.76 -20.62 -13.13
C ASP A 239 12.61 -20.93 -11.63
N GLU A 240 13.71 -21.15 -10.92
CA GLU A 240 13.70 -21.45 -9.48
C GLU A 240 13.60 -20.19 -8.60
N THR A 241 13.73 -19.00 -9.18
CA THR A 241 13.69 -17.76 -8.41
C THR A 241 12.28 -17.51 -7.87
N GLY A 242 12.19 -17.12 -6.60
CA GLY A 242 10.91 -16.95 -5.91
C GLY A 242 10.19 -18.25 -5.53
N PHE A 243 10.77 -19.44 -5.77
CA PHE A 243 10.15 -20.68 -5.31
C PHE A 243 10.08 -20.69 -3.77
N GLY A 244 8.88 -20.87 -3.24
CA GLY A 244 8.60 -20.79 -1.80
C GLY A 244 8.57 -19.36 -1.23
N GLY A 245 8.45 -18.32 -2.05
CA GLY A 245 8.38 -16.92 -1.64
C GLY A 245 7.21 -16.63 -0.69
N ALA A 246 6.00 -17.11 -1.01
CA ALA A 246 4.82 -16.96 -0.15
C ALA A 246 5.01 -17.62 1.23
N SER A 247 5.63 -18.80 1.24
CA SER A 247 5.97 -19.48 2.49
C SER A 247 7.10 -18.77 3.23
N PHE A 248 8.06 -18.17 2.53
CA PHE A 248 9.12 -17.33 3.11
C PHE A 248 8.55 -16.06 3.76
N ALA A 249 7.63 -15.38 3.10
CA ALA A 249 6.94 -14.21 3.64
C ALA A 249 6.03 -14.51 4.85
N SER A 250 5.75 -15.81 5.11
CA SER A 250 4.95 -16.30 6.23
C SER A 250 5.81 -16.86 7.39
N ALA A 251 7.07 -16.47 7.50
CA ALA A 251 7.99 -16.93 8.53
C ALA A 251 8.87 -15.80 9.06
N VAL A 252 9.41 -15.96 10.28
CA VAL A 252 10.35 -15.03 10.89
C VAL A 252 11.67 -14.99 10.09
N LEU A 253 12.21 -13.78 9.88
CA LEU A 253 13.46 -13.56 9.15
C LEU A 253 14.67 -14.25 9.83
N GLU A 254 15.47 -14.95 9.04
CA GLU A 254 16.70 -15.58 9.50
C GLU A 254 17.92 -14.66 9.39
N GLU A 255 18.94 -14.85 10.29
CA GLU A 255 20.18 -14.05 10.25
C GLU A 255 21.04 -14.32 8.99
N ASN A 256 20.90 -15.50 8.38
CA ASN A 256 21.68 -15.88 7.19
C ASN A 256 20.97 -15.50 5.90
N ALA A 257 21.21 -14.27 5.44
CA ALA A 257 20.65 -13.72 4.20
C ALA A 257 21.06 -14.54 2.93
N GLU A 258 22.22 -15.22 2.92
CA GLU A 258 22.67 -15.96 1.73
C GLU A 258 21.75 -17.14 1.39
N GLY A 259 21.23 -17.86 2.40
CA GLY A 259 20.29 -18.96 2.20
C GLY A 259 18.88 -18.50 1.76
N GLN A 260 18.55 -17.23 1.98
CA GLN A 260 17.21 -16.68 1.68
C GLN A 260 17.11 -15.96 0.33
N ARG A 261 18.24 -15.62 -0.28
CA ARG A 261 18.28 -14.92 -1.59
C ARG A 261 17.54 -15.66 -2.71
N GLY A 262 17.53 -16.98 -2.70
CA GLY A 262 16.83 -17.81 -3.69
C GLY A 262 15.30 -17.65 -3.67
N HIS A 263 14.72 -17.17 -2.58
CA HIS A 263 13.27 -16.90 -2.44
C HIS A 263 12.86 -15.53 -2.99
N VAL A 264 13.81 -14.67 -3.34
CA VAL A 264 13.55 -13.36 -3.92
C VAL A 264 13.51 -13.50 -5.45
N GLN A 265 12.49 -12.93 -6.05
CA GLN A 265 12.32 -12.93 -7.51
C GLN A 265 13.33 -11.99 -8.16
N VAL A 266 13.66 -12.26 -9.44
CA VAL A 266 14.52 -11.40 -10.26
C VAL A 266 13.66 -10.55 -11.20
N PRO A 267 13.52 -9.23 -10.94
CA PRO A 267 12.71 -8.34 -11.74
C PRO A 267 13.33 -8.07 -13.12
N ASP A 268 12.48 -7.85 -14.14
CA ASP A 268 12.87 -7.40 -15.48
C ASP A 268 11.91 -6.30 -15.95
N PRO A 269 12.19 -5.03 -15.66
CA PRO A 269 11.30 -3.94 -15.99
C PRO A 269 11.14 -3.71 -17.50
N PHE A 270 12.15 -4.05 -18.32
CA PHE A 270 12.04 -3.93 -19.76
C PHE A 270 11.05 -4.94 -20.35
N LEU A 271 11.16 -6.21 -19.97
CA LEU A 271 10.18 -7.22 -20.36
C LEU A 271 8.78 -6.86 -19.84
N LYS A 272 8.68 -6.36 -18.59
CA LYS A 272 7.41 -5.89 -18.04
C LYS A 272 6.78 -4.80 -18.90
N ARG A 273 7.55 -3.80 -19.32
CA ARG A 273 7.05 -2.73 -20.20
C ARG A 273 6.44 -3.29 -21.49
N VAL A 274 7.13 -4.21 -22.13
CA VAL A 274 6.63 -4.86 -23.35
C VAL A 274 5.36 -5.66 -23.07
N LEU A 275 5.31 -6.38 -21.95
CA LEU A 275 4.13 -7.15 -21.53
C LEU A 275 2.92 -6.27 -21.27
N LEU A 276 3.09 -5.12 -20.61
CA LEU A 276 1.98 -4.17 -20.37
C LEU A 276 1.39 -3.65 -21.68
N GLU A 277 2.22 -3.29 -22.65
CA GLU A 277 1.76 -2.85 -23.97
C GLU A 277 1.08 -3.99 -24.76
N ALA A 278 1.64 -5.19 -24.71
CA ALA A 278 1.04 -6.36 -25.35
C ALA A 278 -0.31 -6.73 -24.72
N ASN A 279 -0.39 -6.73 -23.38
CA ASN A 279 -1.63 -6.97 -22.64
C ASN A 279 -2.71 -5.98 -23.06
N ARG A 280 -2.38 -4.68 -23.08
CA ARG A 280 -3.32 -3.64 -23.50
C ARG A 280 -3.88 -3.90 -24.91
N ALA A 281 -3.02 -4.20 -25.87
CA ALA A 281 -3.45 -4.49 -27.23
C ALA A 281 -4.31 -5.74 -27.33
N VAL A 282 -3.99 -6.81 -26.62
CA VAL A 282 -4.78 -8.05 -26.57
C VAL A 282 -6.14 -7.80 -25.93
N LEU A 283 -6.19 -7.10 -24.79
CA LEU A 283 -7.43 -6.79 -24.08
C LEU A 283 -8.34 -5.89 -24.93
N GLU A 284 -7.81 -4.86 -25.59
CA GLU A 284 -8.57 -4.01 -26.51
C GLU A 284 -9.16 -4.81 -27.66
N TRP A 285 -8.36 -5.71 -28.25
CA TRP A 285 -8.86 -6.60 -29.30
C TRP A 285 -9.93 -7.55 -28.83
N LEU A 286 -9.77 -8.21 -27.68
CA LEU A 286 -10.79 -9.11 -27.10
C LEU A 286 -12.09 -8.37 -26.81
N HIS A 287 -12.03 -7.16 -26.31
CA HIS A 287 -13.21 -6.31 -26.08
C HIS A 287 -13.90 -5.91 -27.41
N HIS A 288 -13.11 -5.55 -28.44
CA HIS A 288 -13.64 -5.22 -29.76
C HIS A 288 -14.38 -6.40 -30.38
N GLU A 289 -13.80 -7.60 -30.29
CA GLU A 289 -14.40 -8.85 -30.78
C GLU A 289 -15.53 -9.38 -29.87
N LYS A 290 -15.79 -8.70 -28.75
CA LYS A 290 -16.81 -9.11 -27.73
C LYS A 290 -16.58 -10.54 -27.22
N VAL A 291 -15.34 -10.94 -27.08
CA VAL A 291 -14.93 -12.21 -26.50
C VAL A 291 -15.00 -12.12 -24.99
N ALA A 292 -15.65 -13.08 -24.33
CA ALA A 292 -15.57 -13.22 -22.87
C ALA A 292 -14.26 -13.91 -22.51
N PHE A 293 -13.52 -13.36 -21.57
CA PHE A 293 -12.21 -13.87 -21.12
C PHE A 293 -12.01 -13.58 -19.64
N GLY A 294 -11.03 -14.25 -19.01
CA GLY A 294 -10.53 -13.92 -17.68
C GLY A 294 -9.04 -13.67 -17.76
N PHE A 295 -8.52 -12.80 -16.89
CA PHE A 295 -7.12 -12.41 -16.89
C PHE A 295 -6.65 -12.22 -15.45
N LYS A 296 -5.45 -12.72 -15.12
CA LYS A 296 -4.88 -12.67 -13.79
C LYS A 296 -3.36 -12.62 -13.86
N ASP A 297 -2.73 -11.96 -12.89
CA ASP A 297 -1.29 -12.00 -12.71
C ASP A 297 -0.80 -13.34 -12.15
N LEU A 298 0.50 -13.59 -12.23
CA LEU A 298 1.16 -14.64 -11.50
C LEU A 298 2.09 -14.01 -10.46
N GLY A 299 1.59 -13.95 -9.24
CA GLY A 299 2.35 -13.59 -8.05
C GLY A 299 2.66 -14.80 -7.19
N ALA A 300 2.34 -14.73 -5.92
CA ALA A 300 2.49 -15.80 -4.94
C ALA A 300 1.86 -17.13 -5.42
N GLY A 301 2.61 -18.22 -5.27
CA GLY A 301 2.17 -19.56 -5.68
C GLY A 301 2.12 -19.82 -7.20
N GLY A 302 2.60 -18.90 -8.01
CA GLY A 302 2.83 -19.11 -9.43
C GLY A 302 1.59 -19.53 -10.24
N ILE A 303 1.79 -20.45 -11.20
CA ILE A 303 0.70 -20.90 -12.08
C ILE A 303 -0.38 -21.68 -11.32
N ALA A 304 -0.01 -22.40 -10.27
CA ALA A 304 -0.97 -23.17 -9.46
C ALA A 304 -1.98 -22.24 -8.77
N CYS A 305 -1.51 -21.13 -8.19
CA CYS A 305 -2.39 -20.13 -7.57
C CYS A 305 -3.26 -19.46 -8.64
N ALA A 306 -2.67 -18.79 -9.63
CA ALA A 306 -3.41 -18.02 -10.62
C ALA A 306 -4.49 -18.84 -11.34
N SER A 307 -4.15 -20.07 -11.78
CA SER A 307 -5.09 -20.89 -12.54
C SER A 307 -6.17 -21.55 -11.67
N SER A 308 -5.86 -21.92 -10.42
CA SER A 308 -6.86 -22.46 -9.50
C SER A 308 -7.87 -21.40 -9.05
N GLU A 309 -7.41 -20.17 -8.80
CA GLU A 309 -8.27 -19.04 -8.44
C GLU A 309 -9.16 -18.60 -9.60
N LEU A 310 -8.63 -18.48 -10.83
CA LEU A 310 -9.43 -18.24 -12.04
C LEU A 310 -10.56 -19.28 -12.19
N ALA A 311 -10.22 -20.56 -11.99
CA ALA A 311 -11.18 -21.65 -12.09
C ALA A 311 -12.23 -21.60 -10.97
N ALA A 312 -11.80 -21.46 -9.71
CA ALA A 312 -12.68 -21.40 -8.55
C ALA A 312 -13.67 -20.23 -8.62
N ALA A 313 -13.18 -19.01 -8.94
CA ALA A 313 -14.00 -17.82 -9.07
C ALA A 313 -15.05 -17.92 -10.17
N GLY A 314 -14.79 -18.71 -11.22
CA GLY A 314 -15.74 -19.01 -12.30
C GLY A 314 -16.66 -20.20 -12.02
N GLY A 315 -16.40 -21.00 -10.99
CA GLY A 315 -17.14 -22.24 -10.69
C GLY A 315 -16.74 -23.43 -11.56
N PHE A 316 -15.54 -23.44 -12.10
CA PHE A 316 -14.95 -24.46 -13.00
C PHE A 316 -13.79 -25.18 -12.33
N GLY A 317 -13.25 -26.20 -13.01
CA GLY A 317 -11.95 -26.81 -12.76
C GLY A 317 -10.96 -26.43 -13.86
N MET A 318 -9.72 -26.96 -13.72
CA MET A 318 -8.64 -26.67 -14.67
C MET A 318 -7.73 -27.91 -14.84
N ASP A 319 -7.32 -28.21 -16.05
CA ASP A 319 -6.15 -29.06 -16.32
C ASP A 319 -4.97 -28.15 -16.64
N VAL A 320 -3.85 -28.35 -15.98
CA VAL A 320 -2.56 -27.67 -16.25
C VAL A 320 -1.54 -28.70 -16.67
N ASP A 321 -0.97 -28.56 -17.86
CA ASP A 321 0.04 -29.45 -18.44
C ASP A 321 1.43 -28.82 -18.26
N LEU A 322 2.19 -29.32 -17.31
CA LEU A 322 3.53 -28.81 -16.98
C LEU A 322 4.56 -29.00 -18.09
N ASP A 323 4.34 -29.94 -19.05
CA ASP A 323 5.23 -30.12 -20.20
C ASP A 323 5.10 -28.95 -21.20
N ARG A 324 4.01 -28.19 -21.13
CA ARG A 324 3.77 -27.00 -21.97
C ARG A 324 4.16 -25.70 -21.34
N VAL A 325 4.42 -25.69 -20.03
CA VAL A 325 4.86 -24.49 -19.30
C VAL A 325 6.25 -24.07 -19.80
N PRO A 326 6.41 -22.84 -20.32
CA PRO A 326 7.73 -22.33 -20.66
C PRO A 326 8.66 -22.38 -19.43
N ALA A 327 9.80 -23.03 -19.56
CA ALA A 327 10.76 -23.25 -18.48
C ALA A 327 12.15 -22.78 -18.91
N SER A 328 12.93 -22.27 -17.95
CA SER A 328 14.32 -21.82 -18.17
C SER A 328 15.27 -22.99 -18.45
N ARG A 329 14.92 -24.20 -17.98
CA ARG A 329 15.61 -25.44 -18.20
C ARG A 329 14.62 -26.62 -18.19
N GLU A 330 14.99 -27.73 -18.84
CA GLU A 330 14.10 -28.90 -19.06
C GLU A 330 13.91 -29.77 -17.80
N ASP A 331 14.84 -29.70 -16.83
CA ASP A 331 14.91 -30.57 -15.67
C ASP A 331 14.29 -29.95 -14.37
N LEU A 332 13.51 -28.89 -14.52
CA LEU A 332 12.82 -28.31 -13.36
C LEU A 332 11.83 -29.29 -12.74
N PRO A 333 11.84 -29.44 -11.39
CA PRO A 333 10.87 -30.27 -10.69
C PRO A 333 9.41 -29.82 -10.96
N PRO A 334 8.44 -30.76 -10.98
CA PRO A 334 7.04 -30.42 -11.21
C PRO A 334 6.48 -29.39 -10.23
N GLU A 335 6.86 -29.45 -8.94
CA GLU A 335 6.46 -28.51 -7.92
C GLU A 335 7.02 -27.10 -8.17
N VAL A 336 8.23 -26.97 -8.71
CA VAL A 336 8.81 -25.68 -9.11
C VAL A 336 8.06 -25.13 -10.31
N LEU A 337 7.78 -25.94 -11.34
CA LEU A 337 7.00 -25.51 -12.50
C LEU A 337 5.60 -25.02 -12.10
N ALA A 338 4.98 -25.65 -11.09
CA ALA A 338 3.64 -25.32 -10.64
C ALA A 338 3.61 -24.08 -9.73
N CYS A 339 4.57 -23.95 -8.80
CA CYS A 339 4.48 -23.01 -7.68
C CYS A 339 5.55 -21.91 -7.66
N SER A 340 6.53 -21.91 -8.59
CA SER A 340 7.52 -20.84 -8.65
C SER A 340 6.87 -19.49 -8.96
N GLU A 341 7.31 -18.45 -8.25
CA GLU A 341 6.80 -17.07 -8.33
C GLU A 341 7.64 -16.22 -9.30
N THR A 342 8.22 -16.84 -10.32
CA THR A 342 8.99 -16.13 -11.37
C THR A 342 8.22 -14.90 -11.83
N GLN A 343 8.88 -13.75 -11.80
CA GLN A 343 8.29 -12.46 -12.16
C GLN A 343 7.91 -12.35 -13.65
N GLU A 344 7.20 -11.30 -14.00
CA GLU A 344 6.83 -10.92 -15.36
C GLU A 344 5.97 -11.97 -16.07
N ARG A 345 4.95 -12.48 -15.37
CA ARG A 345 4.01 -13.47 -15.93
C ARG A 345 2.55 -13.11 -15.70
N PHE A 346 1.71 -13.56 -16.64
CA PHE A 346 0.25 -13.41 -16.59
C PHE A 346 -0.43 -14.71 -17.04
N ALA A 347 -1.63 -14.97 -16.55
CA ALA A 347 -2.51 -16.06 -16.96
C ALA A 347 -3.78 -15.51 -17.62
N MET A 348 -4.13 -16.04 -18.77
CA MET A 348 -5.34 -15.66 -19.49
C MET A 348 -6.18 -16.90 -19.83
N VAL A 349 -7.48 -16.82 -19.62
CA VAL A 349 -8.44 -17.84 -20.09
C VAL A 349 -9.30 -17.28 -21.21
N VAL A 350 -9.24 -17.91 -22.37
CA VAL A 350 -9.93 -17.50 -23.60
C VAL A 350 -10.59 -18.69 -24.29
N PRO A 351 -11.62 -18.48 -25.12
CA PRO A 351 -12.15 -19.54 -25.99
C PRO A 351 -11.05 -20.08 -26.91
N GLU A 352 -10.98 -21.39 -27.05
CA GLU A 352 -9.97 -22.07 -27.89
C GLU A 352 -9.90 -21.51 -29.32
N ARG A 353 -11.04 -21.08 -29.90
CA ARG A 353 -11.12 -20.50 -31.25
C ARG A 353 -10.33 -19.21 -31.46
N VAL A 354 -9.99 -18.47 -30.40
CA VAL A 354 -9.20 -17.22 -30.48
C VAL A 354 -7.77 -17.37 -29.96
N ALA A 355 -7.42 -18.50 -29.37
CA ALA A 355 -6.17 -18.71 -28.68
C ALA A 355 -4.94 -18.45 -29.58
N GLU A 356 -4.94 -18.98 -30.81
CA GLU A 356 -3.82 -18.77 -31.74
C GLU A 356 -3.60 -17.28 -32.05
N ARG A 357 -4.69 -16.50 -32.17
CA ARG A 357 -4.57 -15.06 -32.39
C ARG A 357 -3.96 -14.34 -31.18
N VAL A 358 -4.32 -14.76 -29.97
CA VAL A 358 -3.72 -14.24 -28.73
C VAL A 358 -2.23 -14.57 -28.68
N LEU A 359 -1.85 -15.82 -29.00
CA LEU A 359 -0.44 -16.21 -29.07
C LEU A 359 0.33 -15.38 -30.11
N ASP A 360 -0.27 -15.08 -31.26
CA ASP A 360 0.36 -14.27 -32.32
C ASP A 360 0.63 -12.83 -31.87
N PHE A 361 -0.27 -12.21 -31.06
CA PHE A 361 0.02 -10.90 -30.47
C PHE A 361 1.32 -10.93 -29.67
N TYR A 362 1.44 -11.85 -28.70
CA TYR A 362 2.60 -11.92 -27.83
C TYR A 362 3.87 -12.39 -28.55
N ASN A 363 3.78 -13.48 -29.30
CA ASN A 363 4.96 -14.16 -29.83
C ASN A 363 5.47 -13.57 -31.15
N LYS A 364 4.57 -12.92 -31.94
CA LYS A 364 4.94 -12.37 -33.26
C LYS A 364 4.86 -10.85 -33.29
N THR A 365 3.73 -10.25 -32.86
CA THR A 365 3.54 -8.80 -32.93
C THR A 365 4.44 -8.06 -31.94
N TYR A 366 4.46 -8.51 -30.68
CA TYR A 366 5.34 -7.99 -29.63
C TYR A 366 6.65 -8.75 -29.49
N ALA A 367 6.82 -9.81 -30.25
CA ALA A 367 8.04 -10.61 -30.39
C ALA A 367 8.69 -10.97 -29.03
N LEU A 368 7.92 -11.38 -28.02
CA LEU A 368 8.44 -11.70 -26.67
C LEU A 368 9.67 -12.62 -26.69
N PRO A 369 9.78 -13.66 -27.58
CA PRO A 369 10.97 -14.50 -27.65
C PRO A 369 12.25 -13.77 -28.05
N GLU A 370 12.15 -12.61 -28.71
CA GLU A 370 13.26 -11.74 -29.08
C GLU A 370 13.61 -10.74 -27.97
N VAL A 371 12.61 -10.37 -27.14
CA VAL A 371 12.76 -9.44 -26.01
C VAL A 371 13.52 -10.10 -24.85
N TYR A 372 13.15 -11.33 -24.52
CA TYR A 372 13.77 -12.09 -23.44
C TYR A 372 13.86 -13.58 -23.82
N HIS A 373 15.02 -14.19 -23.64
CA HIS A 373 15.24 -15.59 -24.01
C HIS A 373 14.26 -16.54 -23.31
N GLY A 374 13.48 -17.29 -24.09
CA GLY A 374 12.47 -18.22 -23.61
C GLY A 374 11.11 -17.59 -23.21
N ALA A 375 11.01 -16.25 -23.17
CA ALA A 375 9.73 -15.59 -22.91
C ALA A 375 8.77 -15.82 -24.09
N ARG A 376 7.51 -16.15 -23.77
CA ARG A 376 6.47 -16.37 -24.79
C ARG A 376 5.10 -16.52 -24.18
N ALA A 377 4.07 -16.47 -25.00
CA ALA A 377 2.75 -16.98 -24.68
C ALA A 377 2.62 -18.45 -25.11
N ALA A 378 2.05 -19.29 -24.26
CA ALA A 378 1.84 -20.71 -24.54
C ALA A 378 0.52 -21.20 -23.95
N ILE A 379 -0.22 -22.08 -24.68
CA ILE A 379 -1.36 -22.79 -24.12
C ILE A 379 -0.83 -23.87 -23.19
N VAL A 380 -1.13 -23.73 -21.89
CA VAL A 380 -0.61 -24.60 -20.82
C VAL A 380 -1.71 -25.39 -20.13
N GLY A 381 -2.99 -25.16 -20.47
CA GLY A 381 -4.07 -25.86 -19.80
C GLY A 381 -5.43 -25.68 -20.48
N ARG A 382 -6.45 -26.31 -19.89
CA ARG A 382 -7.84 -26.28 -20.35
C ARG A 382 -8.81 -26.20 -19.19
N VAL A 383 -9.87 -25.41 -19.35
CA VAL A 383 -10.97 -25.30 -18.38
C VAL A 383 -11.80 -26.60 -18.37
N ARG A 384 -12.22 -27.02 -17.17
CA ARG A 384 -12.99 -28.23 -16.92
C ARG A 384 -14.35 -27.91 -16.27
N PRO A 385 -15.43 -28.61 -16.64
CA PRO A 385 -16.73 -28.39 -16.01
C PRO A 385 -16.91 -29.08 -14.65
N ASP A 386 -16.03 -30.06 -14.29
CA ASP A 386 -16.20 -30.97 -13.15
C ASP A 386 -15.52 -30.48 -11.85
N LYS A 387 -15.05 -29.22 -11.81
CA LYS A 387 -14.40 -28.56 -10.68
C LYS A 387 -13.12 -29.23 -10.17
N HIS A 388 -12.55 -30.21 -10.88
CA HIS A 388 -11.28 -30.78 -10.55
C HIS A 388 -10.14 -29.88 -11.06
N TYR A 389 -9.14 -29.69 -10.22
CA TYR A 389 -7.88 -29.06 -10.58
C TYR A 389 -6.84 -30.16 -10.72
N ARG A 390 -6.37 -30.38 -11.94
CA ARG A 390 -5.40 -31.43 -12.25
C ARG A 390 -4.11 -30.84 -12.81
N ILE A 391 -3.00 -31.32 -12.28
CA ILE A 391 -1.67 -31.04 -12.78
C ILE A 391 -1.18 -32.29 -13.51
N LEU A 392 -0.77 -32.10 -14.77
CA LEU A 392 -0.28 -33.18 -15.63
C LEU A 392 1.23 -33.01 -15.85
N LYS A 393 1.98 -34.14 -15.83
CA LYS A 393 3.38 -34.23 -16.26
C LYS A 393 3.58 -35.52 -17.05
N SER A 394 4.20 -35.43 -18.23
CA SER A 394 4.36 -36.57 -19.17
C SER A 394 3.03 -37.27 -19.49
N GLY A 395 1.95 -36.47 -19.61
CA GLY A 395 0.61 -36.96 -19.88
C GLY A 395 -0.09 -37.67 -18.69
N GLN A 396 0.56 -37.75 -17.55
CA GLN A 396 0.02 -38.40 -16.35
C GLN A 396 -0.33 -37.37 -15.26
N PRO A 397 -1.40 -37.58 -14.47
CA PRO A 397 -1.73 -36.70 -13.35
C PRO A 397 -0.69 -36.86 -12.24
N VAL A 398 -0.07 -35.75 -11.83
CA VAL A 398 0.82 -35.63 -10.67
C VAL A 398 0.16 -34.85 -9.53
N GLY A 399 -1.05 -34.37 -9.74
CA GLY A 399 -1.94 -33.78 -8.71
C GLY A 399 -3.38 -33.79 -9.23
N ASP A 400 -4.36 -34.07 -8.34
CA ASP A 400 -5.79 -34.04 -8.64
C ASP A 400 -6.58 -33.78 -7.33
N ALA A 401 -7.17 -32.60 -7.22
CA ALA A 401 -8.03 -32.20 -6.11
C ALA A 401 -9.19 -31.33 -6.59
N LEU A 402 -10.23 -31.21 -5.79
CA LEU A 402 -11.27 -30.20 -6.06
C LEU A 402 -10.69 -28.81 -5.91
N VAL A 403 -10.94 -27.93 -6.88
CA VAL A 403 -10.40 -26.56 -6.88
C VAL A 403 -10.78 -25.78 -5.61
N GLU A 404 -12.00 -26.01 -5.12
CA GLU A 404 -12.50 -25.38 -3.89
C GLU A 404 -11.69 -25.79 -2.65
N VAL A 405 -11.17 -27.01 -2.61
CA VAL A 405 -10.33 -27.51 -1.50
C VAL A 405 -8.98 -26.80 -1.47
N ILE A 406 -8.42 -26.50 -2.65
CA ILE A 406 -7.14 -25.80 -2.77
C ILE A 406 -7.31 -24.32 -2.37
N THR A 407 -8.36 -23.66 -2.90
CA THR A 407 -8.53 -22.20 -2.81
C THR A 407 -9.28 -21.74 -1.55
N ALA A 408 -10.01 -22.62 -0.85
CA ALA A 408 -10.75 -22.24 0.36
C ALA A 408 -9.86 -21.73 1.50
N GLY A 409 -8.62 -22.23 1.55
CA GLY A 409 -7.71 -21.93 2.66
C GLY A 409 -8.17 -22.57 3.97
N ILE A 410 -7.54 -22.18 5.05
CA ILE A 410 -7.87 -22.58 6.43
C ILE A 410 -8.13 -21.30 7.23
N GLU A 411 -9.06 -21.34 8.18
CA GLU A 411 -9.28 -20.26 9.14
C GLU A 411 -8.66 -20.61 10.49
N HIS A 412 -7.75 -19.75 10.96
CA HIS A 412 -7.18 -19.82 12.30
C HIS A 412 -7.71 -18.68 13.17
N ARG A 413 -8.42 -19.01 14.23
CA ARG A 413 -8.80 -18.04 15.25
C ARG A 413 -7.72 -17.98 16.30
N ARG A 414 -6.84 -16.99 16.16
CA ARG A 414 -5.74 -16.76 17.09
C ARG A 414 -6.27 -16.22 18.42
N ALA A 415 -5.54 -16.52 19.50
CA ALA A 415 -5.86 -15.96 20.82
C ALA A 415 -5.52 -14.46 20.85
N GLU A 416 -6.33 -13.68 21.57
CA GLU A 416 -6.12 -12.26 21.81
C GLU A 416 -5.80 -12.02 23.29
N ARG A 417 -4.74 -11.27 23.56
CA ARG A 417 -4.40 -10.77 24.89
C ARG A 417 -4.00 -9.30 24.76
N PRO A 418 -4.86 -8.35 25.19
CA PRO A 418 -4.49 -6.95 25.19
C PRO A 418 -3.20 -6.70 25.96
N ARG A 419 -2.34 -5.84 25.46
CA ARG A 419 -1.12 -5.42 26.18
C ARG A 419 -1.50 -4.79 27.51
N ALA A 420 -0.63 -4.95 28.50
CA ALA A 420 -0.79 -4.27 29.78
C ALA A 420 -0.78 -2.75 29.57
N THR A 421 -1.67 -2.06 30.29
CA THR A 421 -1.69 -0.58 30.26
C THR A 421 -0.32 -0.04 30.70
N ALA A 422 0.28 0.76 29.83
CA ALA A 422 1.54 1.41 30.14
C ALA A 422 1.40 2.33 31.36
N PRO A 423 2.44 2.44 32.22
CA PRO A 423 2.43 3.41 33.30
C PRO A 423 2.25 4.83 32.76
N PRO A 424 1.72 5.76 33.57
CA PRO A 424 1.62 7.15 33.17
C PRO A 424 2.97 7.69 32.69
N ALA A 425 2.94 8.38 31.55
CA ALA A 425 4.15 8.97 31.00
C ALA A 425 4.67 10.10 31.90
N GLU A 426 5.98 10.20 32.03
CA GLU A 426 6.63 11.30 32.76
C GLU A 426 6.32 12.65 32.09
N PRO A 427 6.14 13.72 32.88
CA PRO A 427 5.99 15.08 32.35
C PRO A 427 7.18 15.46 31.46
N LEU A 428 6.90 16.15 30.35
CA LEU A 428 7.95 16.66 29.48
C LEU A 428 8.72 17.80 30.16
N PRO A 429 10.06 17.85 30.05
CA PRO A 429 10.82 19.01 30.48
C PRO A 429 10.44 20.26 29.67
N PRO A 430 10.60 21.46 30.21
CA PRO A 430 10.39 22.67 29.43
C PRO A 430 11.51 22.87 28.41
N VAL A 431 11.18 23.57 27.32
CA VAL A 431 12.17 24.03 26.34
C VAL A 431 12.67 25.41 26.77
N GLU A 432 13.96 25.53 27.04
CA GLU A 432 14.56 26.81 27.49
C GLU A 432 14.86 27.74 26.30
N ASP A 433 15.38 27.18 25.20
CA ASP A 433 15.71 27.89 23.96
C ASP A 433 14.83 27.35 22.82
N HIS A 434 13.74 28.02 22.56
CA HIS A 434 12.76 27.62 21.54
C HIS A 434 13.33 27.68 20.11
N GLU A 435 14.20 28.64 19.78
CA GLU A 435 14.77 28.76 18.43
C GLU A 435 15.76 27.64 18.15
N ALA A 436 16.67 27.37 19.07
CA ALA A 436 17.60 26.26 18.95
C ALA A 436 16.87 24.90 18.94
N PHE A 437 15.82 24.75 19.73
CA PHE A 437 15.02 23.54 19.74
C PHE A 437 14.26 23.36 18.43
N PHE A 438 13.61 24.39 17.91
CA PHE A 438 12.92 24.37 16.62
C PHE A 438 13.88 23.98 15.49
N THR A 439 15.06 24.57 15.46
CA THR A 439 16.11 24.26 14.46
C THR A 439 16.50 22.77 14.50
N ARG A 440 16.60 22.17 15.70
CA ARG A 440 16.86 20.73 15.85
C ARG A 440 15.68 19.88 15.38
N MET A 441 14.43 20.32 15.68
CA MET A 441 13.23 19.62 15.23
C MET A 441 13.17 19.54 13.70
N VAL A 442 13.44 20.64 13.01
CA VAL A 442 13.44 20.71 11.53
C VAL A 442 14.40 19.72 10.88
N GLY A 443 15.54 19.46 11.48
CA GLY A 443 16.55 18.52 10.98
C GLY A 443 16.34 17.05 11.41
N ARG A 444 15.24 16.71 12.08
CA ARG A 444 14.98 15.31 12.48
C ARG A 444 14.56 14.45 11.30
N PRO A 445 15.00 13.18 11.21
CA PRO A 445 14.68 12.31 10.09
C PRO A 445 13.17 12.23 9.74
N ASN A 446 12.29 12.23 10.75
CA ASN A 446 10.84 12.16 10.52
C ASN A 446 10.17 13.52 10.24
N LEU A 447 10.91 14.63 10.26
CA LEU A 447 10.38 15.98 10.00
C LEU A 447 11.10 16.70 8.86
N ALA A 448 12.24 16.20 8.43
CA ALA A 448 13.02 16.76 7.34
C ALA A 448 12.40 16.47 5.97
N SER A 449 12.82 17.19 4.95
CA SER A 449 12.39 16.96 3.57
C SER A 449 12.67 15.54 3.09
N ARG A 450 11.68 14.90 2.46
CA ARG A 450 11.81 13.59 1.81
C ARG A 450 12.38 13.68 0.38
N GLU A 451 12.60 14.90 -0.13
CA GLU A 451 13.13 15.12 -1.48
C GLU A 451 14.40 14.28 -1.77
N PRO A 452 15.38 14.12 -0.86
CA PRO A 452 16.52 13.26 -1.11
C PRO A 452 16.17 11.78 -1.42
N ILE A 453 15.04 11.29 -0.94
CA ILE A 453 14.55 9.93 -1.19
C ILE A 453 13.94 9.83 -2.59
N PHE A 454 13.00 10.72 -2.93
CA PHE A 454 12.19 10.59 -4.15
C PHE A 454 12.71 11.40 -5.35
N ARG A 455 13.75 12.20 -5.20
CA ARG A 455 14.30 13.06 -6.30
C ARG A 455 14.76 12.30 -7.55
N TYR A 456 15.01 11.01 -7.42
CA TYR A 456 15.40 10.15 -8.54
C TYR A 456 14.22 9.57 -9.30
N TYR A 457 13.04 9.58 -8.70
CA TYR A 457 11.83 9.02 -9.31
C TYR A 457 11.29 9.95 -10.39
N ASP A 458 10.92 9.38 -11.54
CA ASP A 458 10.16 10.15 -12.52
C ASP A 458 8.73 10.37 -12.00
N THR A 459 8.37 11.62 -11.79
CA THR A 459 7.07 12.04 -11.28
C THR A 459 6.14 12.59 -12.35
N GLU A 460 6.62 12.83 -13.60
CA GLU A 460 5.89 13.54 -14.64
C GLU A 460 5.68 12.74 -15.93
N VAL A 461 6.29 11.56 -16.06
CA VAL A 461 6.07 10.68 -17.21
C VAL A 461 4.57 10.40 -17.39
N GLN A 462 4.11 10.30 -18.63
CA GLN A 462 2.71 10.27 -19.06
C GLN A 462 2.00 11.64 -19.08
N GLY A 463 2.56 12.71 -18.47
CA GLY A 463 2.02 14.08 -18.55
C GLY A 463 0.64 14.28 -17.92
N ARG A 464 0.31 13.52 -16.86
CA ARG A 464 -0.99 13.57 -16.15
C ARG A 464 -0.92 14.25 -14.79
N MET A 465 0.28 14.48 -14.27
CA MET A 465 0.49 15.09 -12.96
C MET A 465 0.17 16.59 -13.01
N LEU A 466 -0.58 17.07 -12.02
CA LEU A 466 -0.89 18.48 -11.80
C LEU A 466 -0.24 19.02 -10.52
N ILE A 467 -0.25 18.25 -9.44
CA ILE A 467 0.40 18.58 -8.17
C ILE A 467 1.26 17.39 -7.78
N ARG A 468 2.57 17.61 -7.68
CA ARG A 468 3.57 16.56 -7.40
C ARG A 468 3.73 16.31 -5.90
N ALA A 469 4.38 15.21 -5.57
CA ALA A 469 4.87 14.94 -4.22
C ALA A 469 5.69 16.14 -3.68
N GLY A 470 5.44 16.53 -2.43
CA GLY A 470 6.11 17.66 -1.78
C GLY A 470 5.57 19.05 -2.11
N GLU A 471 4.50 19.15 -2.90
CA GLU A 471 3.81 20.41 -3.20
C GLU A 471 2.49 20.58 -2.45
N ALA A 472 1.87 19.46 -2.01
CA ALA A 472 0.61 19.42 -1.27
C ALA A 472 0.52 18.14 -0.45
N ASP A 473 -0.54 18.02 0.36
CA ASP A 473 -0.81 16.86 1.23
C ASP A 473 -1.22 15.61 0.46
N ALA A 474 -1.64 15.76 -0.79
CA ALA A 474 -1.91 14.68 -1.71
C ALA A 474 -1.45 15.05 -3.12
N SER A 475 -0.99 14.07 -3.89
CA SER A 475 -0.72 14.26 -5.31
C SER A 475 -2.01 14.32 -6.11
N VAL A 476 -2.04 15.16 -7.15
CA VAL A 476 -3.23 15.41 -7.98
C VAL A 476 -2.92 15.16 -9.45
N LEU A 477 -3.79 14.37 -10.09
CA LEU A 477 -3.69 13.99 -11.51
C LEU A 477 -4.91 14.47 -12.31
N ALA A 478 -4.70 14.74 -13.60
CA ALA A 478 -5.75 14.82 -14.63
C ALA A 478 -5.71 13.54 -15.48
N PRO A 479 -6.34 12.43 -15.03
CA PRO A 479 -6.13 11.12 -15.62
C PRO A 479 -6.73 10.96 -17.02
N VAL A 480 -7.81 11.70 -17.34
CA VAL A 480 -8.51 11.62 -18.64
C VAL A 480 -8.19 12.84 -19.49
N PRO A 481 -7.44 12.69 -20.61
CA PRO A 481 -7.06 13.83 -21.46
C PRO A 481 -8.25 14.65 -21.96
N GLY A 482 -8.16 15.96 -21.82
CA GLY A 482 -9.19 16.90 -22.29
C GLY A 482 -10.44 16.96 -21.40
N SER A 483 -10.48 16.26 -20.26
CA SER A 483 -11.55 16.36 -19.28
C SER A 483 -11.16 17.30 -18.13
N LYS A 484 -12.14 17.62 -17.28
CA LYS A 484 -11.94 18.28 -15.99
C LYS A 484 -11.84 17.30 -14.83
N LEU A 485 -12.06 16.00 -15.06
CA LEU A 485 -11.99 14.99 -14.05
C LEU A 485 -10.58 14.90 -13.46
N GLY A 486 -10.50 14.84 -12.14
CA GLY A 486 -9.23 14.70 -11.42
C GLY A 486 -9.27 13.55 -10.42
N ALA A 487 -8.08 13.08 -10.08
CA ALA A 487 -7.86 12.15 -9.00
C ALA A 487 -6.83 12.72 -8.03
N ALA A 488 -7.02 12.48 -6.73
CA ALA A 488 -6.01 12.75 -5.71
C ALA A 488 -5.68 11.45 -4.98
N ILE A 489 -4.43 11.31 -4.56
CA ILE A 489 -3.97 10.13 -3.84
C ILE A 489 -2.95 10.53 -2.77
N THR A 490 -3.07 9.91 -1.59
CA THR A 490 -2.14 10.00 -0.47
C THR A 490 -1.88 8.63 0.11
N VAL A 491 -0.80 8.48 0.88
CA VAL A 491 -0.54 7.30 1.69
C VAL A 491 0.07 7.74 3.02
N ASP A 492 -0.46 7.21 4.13
CA ASP A 492 -0.16 7.68 5.48
C ASP A 492 0.03 6.53 6.46
N GLY A 493 0.85 6.73 7.49
CA GLY A 493 1.04 5.75 8.54
C GLY A 493 2.02 6.22 9.62
N ASN A 494 1.63 6.08 10.89
CA ASN A 494 2.47 6.43 12.02
C ASN A 494 2.58 5.25 13.00
N PRO A 495 3.70 4.50 12.98
CA PRO A 495 3.88 3.32 13.81
C PRO A 495 3.92 3.64 15.31
N TRP A 496 4.37 4.84 15.71
CA TRP A 496 4.41 5.22 17.12
C TRP A 496 3.01 5.43 17.70
N TRP A 497 2.10 6.01 16.91
CA TRP A 497 0.70 6.17 17.32
C TRP A 497 0.03 4.81 17.51
N VAL A 498 0.25 3.87 16.59
CA VAL A 498 -0.35 2.55 16.66
C VAL A 498 0.26 1.72 17.79
N ALA A 499 1.57 1.86 18.05
CA ALA A 499 2.22 1.21 19.20
C ALA A 499 1.70 1.76 20.55
N ALA A 500 1.34 3.05 20.62
CA ALA A 500 0.75 3.65 21.81
C ALA A 500 -0.70 3.23 22.03
N ASP A 501 -1.52 3.20 21.01
CA ASP A 501 -2.89 2.66 21.02
C ASP A 501 -3.28 2.16 19.62
N PRO A 502 -3.39 0.84 19.40
CA PRO A 502 -3.67 0.29 18.07
C PRO A 502 -4.99 0.75 17.46
N TYR A 503 -6.04 0.95 18.26
CA TYR A 503 -7.34 1.43 17.78
C TYR A 503 -7.29 2.91 17.41
N TRP A 504 -6.90 3.77 18.34
CA TRP A 504 -6.89 5.22 18.12
C TRP A 504 -5.76 5.64 17.18
N GLY A 505 -4.59 5.00 17.22
CA GLY A 505 -3.49 5.27 16.29
C GLY A 505 -3.91 5.01 14.86
N THR A 506 -4.55 3.88 14.58
CA THR A 506 -5.06 3.57 13.24
C THR A 506 -6.20 4.51 12.83
N ALA A 507 -7.11 4.88 13.76
CA ALA A 507 -8.15 5.85 13.48
C ALA A 507 -7.60 7.25 13.13
N HIS A 508 -6.50 7.66 13.77
CA HIS A 508 -5.79 8.91 13.43
C HIS A 508 -5.21 8.87 12.01
N ILE A 509 -4.59 7.75 11.60
CA ILE A 509 -4.04 7.59 10.25
C ILE A 509 -5.16 7.69 9.20
N VAL A 510 -6.32 7.05 9.43
CA VAL A 510 -7.48 7.21 8.53
C VAL A 510 -7.93 8.66 8.45
N ALA A 511 -8.04 9.34 9.58
CA ALA A 511 -8.45 10.76 9.62
C ALA A 511 -7.43 11.66 8.87
N GLU A 512 -6.14 11.36 8.98
CA GLU A 512 -5.06 12.06 8.29
C GLU A 512 -5.15 11.87 6.77
N ALA A 513 -5.29 10.63 6.28
CA ALA A 513 -5.48 10.36 4.87
C ALA A 513 -6.68 11.15 4.28
N LEU A 514 -7.78 11.24 5.03
CA LEU A 514 -8.94 12.03 4.58
C LEU A 514 -8.68 13.54 4.64
N ARG A 515 -7.91 14.04 5.65
CA ARG A 515 -7.50 15.46 5.70
C ARG A 515 -6.64 15.82 4.50
N ASN A 516 -5.65 14.99 4.17
CA ASN A 516 -4.75 15.19 3.05
C ASN A 516 -5.51 15.32 1.72
N LEU A 517 -6.51 14.47 1.50
CA LEU A 517 -7.36 14.54 0.31
C LEU A 517 -8.18 15.83 0.24
N VAL A 518 -8.77 16.28 1.34
CA VAL A 518 -9.60 17.50 1.31
C VAL A 518 -8.77 18.79 1.35
N ALA A 519 -7.53 18.74 1.86
CA ALA A 519 -6.59 19.86 1.78
C ALA A 519 -6.32 20.30 0.35
N VAL A 520 -6.27 19.34 -0.58
CA VAL A 520 -6.14 19.64 -2.01
C VAL A 520 -7.47 19.90 -2.72
N GLY A 521 -8.63 19.72 -2.04
CA GLY A 521 -9.98 19.98 -2.58
C GLY A 521 -10.65 18.75 -3.22
N SER A 522 -10.07 17.54 -3.08
CA SER A 522 -10.68 16.32 -3.59
C SER A 522 -11.72 15.74 -2.64
N GLU A 523 -12.75 15.08 -3.18
CA GLU A 523 -13.73 14.31 -2.40
C GLU A 523 -13.16 12.92 -2.10
N PRO A 524 -12.97 12.55 -0.82
CA PRO A 524 -12.55 11.20 -0.45
C PRO A 524 -13.59 10.16 -0.88
N VAL A 525 -13.18 9.11 -1.59
CA VAL A 525 -14.10 8.11 -2.15
C VAL A 525 -13.76 6.68 -1.79
N ALA A 526 -12.50 6.39 -1.51
CA ALA A 526 -12.06 5.05 -1.12
C ALA A 526 -10.76 5.10 -0.30
N LEU A 527 -10.52 4.02 0.42
CA LEU A 527 -9.28 3.74 1.13
C LEU A 527 -8.75 2.36 0.71
N THR A 528 -7.44 2.18 0.85
CA THR A 528 -6.81 0.86 0.87
C THR A 528 -5.96 0.72 2.12
N ASP A 529 -5.70 -0.51 2.55
CA ASP A 529 -4.86 -0.75 3.70
C ASP A 529 -3.68 -1.69 3.37
N CYS A 530 -2.58 -1.53 4.10
CA CYS A 530 -1.50 -2.51 4.18
C CYS A 530 -1.13 -2.68 5.66
N LEU A 531 -1.51 -3.82 6.22
CA LEU A 531 -1.49 -4.06 7.65
C LEU A 531 -0.26 -4.87 8.05
N ASN A 532 0.81 -4.19 8.50
CA ASN A 532 2.09 -4.80 8.83
C ASN A 532 2.20 -5.04 10.33
N PHE A 533 2.33 -6.30 10.74
CA PHE A 533 2.42 -6.73 12.14
C PHE A 533 3.49 -7.81 12.32
N GLY A 534 3.90 -8.03 13.57
CA GLY A 534 4.79 -9.12 13.94
C GLY A 534 4.14 -10.50 13.81
N ASN A 535 4.61 -11.46 14.61
CA ASN A 535 4.11 -12.83 14.57
C ASN A 535 2.66 -12.93 15.13
N PRO A 536 1.67 -13.35 14.32
CA PRO A 536 0.27 -13.44 14.74
C PRO A 536 0.00 -14.57 15.76
N GLU A 537 0.97 -15.43 16.03
CA GLU A 537 0.91 -16.45 17.07
C GLU A 537 1.13 -15.88 18.47
N ASP A 538 1.73 -14.69 18.58
CA ASP A 538 1.76 -13.92 19.80
C ASP A 538 0.38 -13.27 20.04
N PRO A 539 -0.31 -13.64 21.16
CA PRO A 539 -1.64 -13.11 21.47
C PRO A 539 -1.69 -11.58 21.64
N GLU A 540 -0.57 -10.91 21.99
CA GLU A 540 -0.52 -9.45 22.10
C GLU A 540 -0.44 -8.82 20.73
N VAL A 541 0.39 -9.35 19.84
CA VAL A 541 0.48 -8.89 18.44
C VAL A 541 -0.86 -9.05 17.74
N PHE A 542 -1.52 -10.20 17.93
CA PHE A 542 -2.82 -10.43 17.30
C PHE A 542 -3.92 -9.54 17.87
N ALA A 543 -3.91 -9.24 19.18
CA ALA A 543 -4.82 -8.29 19.80
C ALA A 543 -4.61 -6.86 19.24
N ASP A 544 -3.36 -6.44 19.03
CA ASP A 544 -3.05 -5.15 18.39
C ASP A 544 -3.58 -5.09 16.95
N PHE A 545 -3.42 -6.17 16.17
CA PHE A 545 -3.99 -6.29 14.83
C PHE A 545 -5.51 -6.13 14.84
N VAL A 546 -6.22 -6.89 15.67
CA VAL A 546 -7.69 -6.82 15.76
C VAL A 546 -8.16 -5.42 16.15
N ARG A 547 -7.49 -4.78 17.12
CA ARG A 547 -7.80 -3.41 17.54
C ARG A 547 -7.55 -2.39 16.43
N SER A 548 -6.46 -2.53 15.68
CA SER A 548 -6.14 -1.67 14.53
C SER A 548 -7.20 -1.78 13.44
N VAL A 549 -7.61 -3.00 13.07
CA VAL A 549 -8.66 -3.23 12.06
C VAL A 549 -10.00 -2.63 12.51
N ARG A 550 -10.33 -2.71 13.81
CA ARG A 550 -11.53 -2.02 14.35
C ARG A 550 -11.42 -0.50 14.23
N GLY A 551 -10.28 0.08 14.61
CA GLY A 551 -10.03 1.52 14.47
C GLY A 551 -10.15 1.99 13.03
N LEU A 552 -9.59 1.24 12.08
CA LEU A 552 -9.74 1.48 10.63
C LEU A 552 -11.20 1.49 10.20
N GLY A 553 -11.95 0.43 10.51
CA GLY A 553 -13.34 0.29 10.09
C GLY A 553 -14.27 1.33 10.71
N ASP A 554 -14.10 1.63 12.00
CA ASP A 554 -14.93 2.60 12.71
C ASP A 554 -14.66 4.03 12.22
N ALA A 555 -13.38 4.40 11.99
CA ALA A 555 -13.02 5.68 11.42
C ALA A 555 -13.56 5.85 9.99
N ALA A 556 -13.41 4.82 9.14
CA ALA A 556 -13.91 4.83 7.77
C ALA A 556 -15.45 5.03 7.69
N ARG A 557 -16.21 4.49 8.68
CA ARG A 557 -17.67 4.73 8.80
C ARG A 557 -17.98 6.11 9.34
N ALA A 558 -17.32 6.49 10.43
CA ALA A 558 -17.63 7.71 11.14
C ALA A 558 -17.27 8.99 10.38
N LEU A 559 -16.20 8.93 9.58
CA LEU A 559 -15.70 10.07 8.81
C LEU A 559 -16.27 10.15 7.38
N GLY A 560 -17.14 9.19 6.99
CA GLY A 560 -17.88 9.26 5.74
C GLY A 560 -18.79 10.51 5.65
N PRO A 561 -19.29 10.83 4.44
CA PRO A 561 -19.99 12.10 4.18
C PRO A 561 -21.18 12.40 5.13
N GLU A 562 -21.94 11.39 5.47
CA GLU A 562 -23.14 11.50 6.32
C GLU A 562 -22.90 10.97 7.75
N GLY A 563 -21.63 10.65 8.09
CA GLY A 563 -21.24 10.03 9.36
C GLY A 563 -21.70 8.57 9.49
N PRO A 564 -21.82 8.04 10.71
CA PRO A 564 -22.03 6.60 10.94
C PRO A 564 -23.32 6.01 10.33
N SER A 565 -24.28 6.88 9.98
CA SER A 565 -25.57 6.47 9.41
C SER A 565 -25.60 6.48 7.90
N GLY A 566 -24.57 7.03 7.27
CA GLY A 566 -24.44 7.13 5.81
C GLY A 566 -23.45 6.14 5.20
N PRO A 567 -23.16 6.30 3.91
CA PRO A 567 -22.14 5.49 3.25
C PRO A 567 -20.76 5.78 3.83
N PRO A 568 -19.96 4.73 4.10
CA PRO A 568 -18.58 4.88 4.57
C PRO A 568 -17.67 5.36 3.44
N VAL A 569 -16.44 5.78 3.79
CA VAL A 569 -15.33 5.74 2.84
C VAL A 569 -14.86 4.29 2.78
N ALA A 570 -15.20 3.58 1.70
CA ALA A 570 -15.02 2.13 1.63
C ALA A 570 -13.55 1.73 1.51
N ILE A 571 -13.17 0.61 2.15
CA ILE A 571 -11.88 -0.06 1.93
C ILE A 571 -12.05 -0.99 0.73
N VAL A 572 -11.35 -0.70 -0.38
CA VAL A 572 -11.59 -1.36 -1.67
C VAL A 572 -10.51 -2.37 -2.07
N SER A 573 -9.34 -2.31 -1.43
CA SER A 573 -8.22 -3.23 -1.62
C SER A 573 -7.35 -3.22 -0.37
N GLY A 574 -6.52 -4.21 -0.19
CA GLY A 574 -5.56 -4.23 0.91
C GLY A 574 -4.78 -5.53 1.02
N ASN A 575 -3.78 -5.49 1.89
CA ASN A 575 -2.86 -6.59 2.16
C ASN A 575 -2.61 -6.73 3.66
N VAL A 576 -2.39 -7.94 4.15
CA VAL A 576 -1.92 -8.20 5.52
C VAL A 576 -0.56 -8.86 5.47
N SER A 577 0.43 -8.21 6.07
CA SER A 577 1.79 -8.70 6.23
C SER A 577 2.05 -9.02 7.70
N PHE A 578 2.10 -10.30 8.01
CA PHE A 578 2.49 -10.81 9.33
C PHE A 578 3.94 -11.28 9.35
N TYR A 579 4.40 -11.73 10.51
CA TYR A 579 5.74 -12.26 10.76
C TYR A 579 6.87 -11.25 10.53
N ASN A 580 6.57 -9.94 10.55
CA ASN A 580 7.61 -8.90 10.50
C ASN A 580 8.36 -8.85 11.82
N GLU A 581 9.22 -9.84 12.01
CA GLU A 581 10.00 -10.08 13.21
C GLU A 581 11.36 -10.70 12.87
N SER A 582 12.41 -10.24 13.52
CA SER A 582 13.73 -10.83 13.39
C SER A 582 13.93 -12.02 14.35
N ARG A 583 14.93 -12.87 14.10
CA ARG A 583 15.31 -13.97 15.01
C ARG A 583 15.68 -13.52 16.40
N SER A 584 16.08 -12.27 16.60
CA SER A 584 16.28 -11.71 17.94
C SER A 584 15.00 -11.64 18.77
N GLY A 585 13.84 -12.00 18.20
CA GLY A 585 12.52 -11.84 18.80
C GLY A 585 12.05 -10.40 18.79
N ARG A 586 12.68 -9.56 17.96
CA ARG A 586 12.34 -8.15 17.84
C ARG A 586 11.32 -7.93 16.73
N SER A 587 10.08 -7.80 17.14
CA SER A 587 8.97 -7.43 16.25
C SER A 587 9.06 -5.95 15.84
N ILE A 588 8.59 -5.63 14.66
CA ILE A 588 8.36 -4.23 14.24
C ILE A 588 7.33 -3.55 15.15
N GLU A 589 7.27 -2.22 15.10
CA GLU A 589 6.09 -1.49 15.58
C GLU A 589 4.89 -1.82 14.69
N PRO A 590 3.67 -1.99 15.26
CA PRO A 590 2.46 -2.18 14.46
C PRO A 590 2.30 -1.07 13.44
N SER A 591 2.22 -1.40 12.16
CA SER A 591 2.28 -0.41 11.08
C SER A 591 1.17 -0.61 10.05
N PRO A 592 -0.09 -0.33 10.38
CA PRO A 592 -1.12 -0.07 9.37
C PRO A 592 -0.70 1.12 8.53
N ILE A 593 -0.73 0.93 7.21
CA ILE A 593 -0.49 1.98 6.22
C ILE A 593 -1.76 2.11 5.39
N ILE A 594 -2.26 3.33 5.27
CA ILE A 594 -3.56 3.62 4.66
C ILE A 594 -3.33 4.53 3.45
N ALA A 595 -3.74 4.09 2.26
CA ALA A 595 -3.80 5.01 1.14
C ALA A 595 -5.22 5.53 0.95
N GLY A 596 -5.32 6.82 0.68
CA GLY A 596 -6.57 7.54 0.42
C GLY A 596 -6.70 7.91 -1.04
N LEU A 597 -7.87 7.65 -1.63
CA LEU A 597 -8.21 8.02 -2.99
C LEU A 597 -9.35 9.05 -2.98
N GLY A 598 -9.12 10.18 -3.65
CA GLY A 598 -10.10 11.26 -3.84
C GLY A 598 -10.35 11.55 -5.31
N VAL A 599 -11.48 12.18 -5.60
CA VAL A 599 -11.86 12.56 -6.97
C VAL A 599 -12.28 14.02 -7.06
N PHE A 600 -12.14 14.58 -8.27
CA PHE A 600 -12.63 15.91 -8.63
C PHE A 600 -13.57 15.80 -9.83
N ASP A 601 -14.69 16.52 -9.78
CA ASP A 601 -15.51 16.80 -10.96
C ASP A 601 -14.87 17.90 -11.82
N ASP A 602 -14.17 18.85 -11.18
CA ASP A 602 -13.33 19.88 -11.81
C ASP A 602 -12.01 20.02 -11.05
N VAL A 603 -10.94 19.49 -11.62
CA VAL A 603 -9.60 19.49 -11.01
C VAL A 603 -8.98 20.88 -10.90
N SER A 604 -9.54 21.89 -11.59
CA SER A 604 -9.04 23.28 -11.55
C SER A 604 -9.20 23.95 -10.18
N VAL A 605 -9.95 23.35 -9.24
CA VAL A 605 -10.10 23.83 -7.87
C VAL A 605 -8.99 23.34 -6.93
N ALA A 606 -8.10 22.48 -7.42
CA ALA A 606 -7.03 21.92 -6.60
C ALA A 606 -6.08 23.00 -6.10
N THR A 607 -5.65 22.87 -4.84
CA THR A 607 -4.70 23.80 -4.20
C THR A 607 -3.51 23.06 -3.58
N THR A 608 -2.47 23.79 -3.24
CA THR A 608 -1.24 23.29 -2.61
C THR A 608 -1.06 23.88 -1.22
N PHE A 609 -0.11 23.37 -0.43
CA PHE A 609 0.16 23.91 0.89
C PHE A 609 1.05 25.17 0.87
N GLY A 610 1.87 25.40 -0.15
CA GLY A 610 2.75 26.56 -0.22
C GLY A 610 1.99 27.89 -0.18
N ILE A 611 2.42 28.85 0.65
CA ILE A 611 1.80 30.17 0.73
C ILE A 611 1.96 30.96 -0.58
N LYS A 612 0.91 31.71 -0.95
CA LYS A 612 0.80 32.34 -2.28
C LYS A 612 0.99 33.87 -2.26
N ARG A 613 0.67 34.53 -1.13
CA ARG A 613 0.56 36.00 -1.12
C ARG A 613 0.98 36.60 0.21
N ALA A 614 1.80 37.65 0.19
CA ALA A 614 2.13 38.44 1.37
C ALA A 614 0.92 39.21 1.88
N GLY A 615 0.75 39.28 3.18
CA GLY A 615 -0.33 40.00 3.85
C GLY A 615 -1.64 39.24 3.97
N SER A 616 -1.70 37.98 3.58
CA SER A 616 -2.82 37.07 3.83
C SER A 616 -2.97 36.77 5.32
N VAL A 617 -4.14 36.28 5.71
CA VAL A 617 -4.45 35.84 7.10
C VAL A 617 -4.17 34.34 7.20
N LEU A 618 -3.51 33.92 8.26
CA LEU A 618 -3.35 32.51 8.63
C LEU A 618 -4.46 32.13 9.61
N VAL A 619 -5.17 31.06 9.27
CA VAL A 619 -6.30 30.56 10.08
C VAL A 619 -6.02 29.11 10.46
N LEU A 620 -6.16 28.79 11.74
CA LEU A 620 -5.99 27.46 12.31
C LEU A 620 -7.36 26.86 12.63
N SER A 621 -7.58 25.60 12.22
CA SER A 621 -8.66 24.77 12.75
C SER A 621 -8.09 23.62 13.58
N GLY A 622 -8.82 23.20 14.60
CA GLY A 622 -8.43 22.12 15.50
C GLY A 622 -7.76 22.58 16.78
N PRO A 623 -8.00 21.85 17.88
CA PRO A 623 -7.49 22.22 19.19
C PRO A 623 -5.99 21.94 19.32
N ARG A 624 -5.29 22.74 20.11
CA ARG A 624 -3.94 22.39 20.57
C ARG A 624 -4.07 21.72 21.94
N GLN A 625 -3.59 20.50 22.06
CA GLN A 625 -3.78 19.65 23.23
C GLN A 625 -2.47 19.41 23.98
N ASP A 626 -2.56 19.18 25.30
CA ASP A 626 -1.42 18.80 26.15
C ASP A 626 -1.16 17.27 26.14
N ARG A 627 -1.90 16.52 25.32
CA ARG A 627 -1.67 15.09 25.08
C ARG A 627 -0.62 14.94 23.99
N LEU A 628 0.62 14.76 24.41
CA LEU A 628 1.81 14.77 23.55
C LEU A 628 2.49 13.39 23.47
N GLY A 629 1.75 12.32 23.78
CA GLY A 629 2.26 10.94 23.66
C GLY A 629 2.52 10.56 22.23
N ALA A 630 3.50 9.70 22.01
CA ALA A 630 3.93 9.18 20.71
C ALA A 630 4.26 10.26 19.67
N SER A 631 4.56 11.49 20.10
CA SER A 631 4.86 12.63 19.23
C SER A 631 6.36 12.81 18.98
N GLN A 632 6.69 13.51 17.90
CA GLN A 632 8.07 13.92 17.59
C GLN A 632 8.68 14.79 18.69
N LEU A 633 7.86 15.66 19.32
CA LEU A 633 8.27 16.44 20.49
C LEU A 633 8.71 15.55 21.64
N ARG A 634 7.87 14.57 22.01
CA ARG A 634 8.17 13.68 23.14
C ARG A 634 9.45 12.88 22.88
N HIS A 635 9.57 12.33 21.69
CA HIS A 635 10.77 11.62 21.30
C HIS A 635 12.03 12.52 21.31
N ALA A 636 11.90 13.75 20.82
CA ALA A 636 13.02 14.71 20.81
C ALA A 636 13.52 15.09 22.21
N LEU A 637 12.62 15.17 23.20
CA LEU A 637 12.95 15.58 24.57
C LEU A 637 13.34 14.42 25.48
N THR A 638 12.85 13.20 25.22
CA THR A 638 12.98 12.07 26.15
C THR A 638 13.57 10.80 25.54
N GLY A 639 13.64 10.69 24.21
CA GLY A 639 13.97 9.45 23.49
C GLY A 639 12.87 8.39 23.57
N LYS A 640 11.69 8.72 24.13
CA LYS A 640 10.56 7.79 24.32
C LYS A 640 9.39 8.16 23.40
N THR A 641 8.55 7.16 23.08
CA THR A 641 7.31 7.32 22.30
C THR A 641 6.08 6.93 23.13
N ASP A 642 6.17 6.96 24.45
CA ASP A 642 5.11 6.65 25.40
C ASP A 642 4.11 7.80 25.58
N GLY A 643 3.03 7.55 26.33
CA GLY A 643 2.04 8.56 26.70
C GLY A 643 0.77 8.55 25.82
N PRO A 644 -0.25 9.32 26.23
CA PRO A 644 -1.54 9.28 25.58
C PRO A 644 -1.51 10.04 24.24
N LEU A 645 -2.12 9.46 23.21
CA LEU A 645 -2.36 10.13 21.93
C LEU A 645 -3.25 11.36 22.10
N PRO A 646 -3.20 12.32 21.17
CA PRO A 646 -4.20 13.37 21.04
C PRO A 646 -5.61 12.77 20.96
N GLU A 647 -6.59 13.49 21.43
CA GLU A 647 -7.99 13.06 21.33
C GLU A 647 -8.50 13.27 19.92
N LEU A 648 -9.13 12.23 19.35
CA LEU A 648 -9.83 12.25 18.08
C LEU A 648 -11.33 12.08 18.33
N ASP A 649 -12.09 13.14 18.07
CA ASP A 649 -13.57 13.12 18.08
C ASP A 649 -14.04 12.99 16.62
N PHE A 650 -14.61 11.87 16.27
CA PHE A 650 -15.01 11.57 14.89
C PHE A 650 -16.04 12.56 14.32
N ASP A 651 -17.00 13.04 15.12
CA ASP A 651 -18.01 13.98 14.61
C ASP A 651 -17.41 15.37 14.35
N ARG A 652 -16.56 15.85 15.27
CA ARG A 652 -15.83 17.12 15.06
C ARG A 652 -14.87 17.02 13.88
N GLU A 653 -14.17 15.90 13.75
CA GLU A 653 -13.22 15.67 12.67
C GLU A 653 -13.93 15.59 11.31
N ARG A 654 -15.02 14.83 11.21
CA ARG A 654 -15.86 14.78 10.01
C ARG A 654 -16.33 16.17 9.58
N ARG A 655 -16.86 16.96 10.51
CA ARG A 655 -17.31 18.35 10.22
C ARG A 655 -16.15 19.21 9.73
N ARG A 656 -14.96 19.08 10.32
CA ARG A 656 -13.74 19.80 9.89
C ARG A 656 -13.32 19.41 8.49
N ILE A 657 -13.29 18.12 8.17
CA ILE A 657 -12.99 17.59 6.83
C ILE A 657 -13.94 18.20 5.79
N HIS A 658 -15.24 18.19 6.04
CA HIS A 658 -16.21 18.75 5.09
C HIS A 658 -16.16 20.28 4.99
N ALA A 659 -15.95 20.99 6.11
CA ALA A 659 -15.76 22.44 6.09
C ALA A 659 -14.53 22.83 5.25
N THR A 660 -13.44 22.06 5.37
CA THR A 660 -12.22 22.27 4.58
C THR A 660 -12.48 22.02 3.10
N LEU A 661 -13.14 20.92 2.76
CA LEU A 661 -13.49 20.61 1.37
C LEU A 661 -14.33 21.72 0.72
N ASP A 662 -15.37 22.20 1.42
CA ASP A 662 -16.22 23.30 0.96
C ASP A 662 -15.41 24.60 0.80
N ALA A 663 -14.53 24.89 1.75
CA ALA A 663 -13.70 26.09 1.72
C ALA A 663 -12.71 26.10 0.54
N VAL A 664 -11.99 25.00 0.32
CA VAL A 664 -11.08 24.87 -0.81
C VAL A 664 -11.84 24.94 -2.13
N ARG A 665 -12.91 24.18 -2.30
CA ARG A 665 -13.74 24.19 -3.52
C ARG A 665 -14.39 25.53 -3.84
N SER A 666 -14.66 26.34 -2.82
CA SER A 666 -15.21 27.70 -3.02
C SER A 666 -14.19 28.71 -3.54
N GLY A 667 -12.90 28.37 -3.57
CA GLY A 667 -11.80 29.24 -3.96
C GLY A 667 -11.46 30.32 -2.92
N CYS A 668 -11.97 30.23 -1.69
CA CYS A 668 -11.63 31.20 -0.63
C CYS A 668 -10.32 30.88 0.11
N VAL A 669 -9.78 29.72 -0.08
CA VAL A 669 -8.49 29.25 0.47
C VAL A 669 -7.41 29.36 -0.59
N LEU A 670 -6.29 30.01 -0.27
CA LEU A 670 -5.13 30.12 -1.14
C LEU A 670 -4.18 28.92 -0.98
N ALA A 671 -4.00 28.48 0.28
CA ALA A 671 -3.22 27.31 0.64
C ALA A 671 -3.83 26.62 1.85
N ALA A 672 -3.74 25.31 1.89
CA ALA A 672 -4.18 24.48 3.01
C ALA A 672 -3.15 23.42 3.31
N HIS A 673 -2.92 23.13 4.59
CA HIS A 673 -2.04 22.06 5.05
C HIS A 673 -2.62 21.41 6.30
N ASP A 674 -2.58 20.10 6.39
CA ASP A 674 -3.02 19.39 7.58
C ASP A 674 -1.99 19.53 8.71
N LEU A 675 -2.35 19.14 9.93
CA LEU A 675 -1.44 19.10 11.07
C LEU A 675 -1.18 17.64 11.44
N ALA A 676 0.03 17.19 11.17
CA ALA A 676 0.53 15.86 11.43
C ALA A 676 1.77 15.90 12.33
N GLU A 677 2.85 15.17 11.97
CA GLU A 677 4.08 15.10 12.73
C GLU A 677 4.72 16.49 12.95
N GLY A 678 5.07 16.77 14.19
CA GLY A 678 5.64 18.07 14.59
C GLY A 678 4.62 19.22 14.71
N GLY A 679 3.36 18.97 14.44
CA GLY A 679 2.22 19.87 14.69
C GLY A 679 2.29 21.19 13.95
N LEU A 680 1.72 22.24 14.55
CA LEU A 680 1.60 23.59 13.94
C LEU A 680 2.97 24.16 13.52
N ALA A 681 4.02 23.91 14.29
CA ALA A 681 5.32 24.50 14.05
C ALA A 681 5.93 24.01 12.73
N ILE A 682 5.81 22.72 12.45
CA ILE A 682 6.36 22.11 11.22
C ILE A 682 5.43 22.38 10.04
N ALA A 683 4.13 22.18 10.18
CA ALA A 683 3.18 22.47 9.09
C ALA A 683 3.28 23.94 8.61
N ALA A 684 3.42 24.88 9.54
CA ALA A 684 3.62 26.29 9.20
C ALA A 684 4.95 26.54 8.49
N LEU A 685 6.02 25.83 8.88
CA LEU A 685 7.30 25.92 8.18
C LEU A 685 7.19 25.38 6.74
N GLU A 686 6.60 24.22 6.56
CA GLU A 686 6.40 23.59 5.25
C GLU A 686 5.59 24.48 4.32
N MET A 687 4.52 25.11 4.82
CA MET A 687 3.78 26.14 4.06
C MET A 687 4.66 27.33 3.68
N ALA A 688 5.54 27.80 4.57
CA ALA A 688 6.42 28.92 4.29
C ALA A 688 7.55 28.56 3.31
N LEU A 689 8.01 27.32 3.31
CA LEU A 689 9.01 26.80 2.36
C LEU A 689 8.37 26.58 0.96
N GLY A 690 7.07 26.27 0.90
CA GLY A 690 6.30 26.24 -0.34
C GLY A 690 6.61 25.12 -1.31
N GLY A 691 7.20 24.02 -0.86
CA GLY A 691 7.61 22.91 -1.71
C GLY A 691 8.72 23.32 -2.69
N TYR A 692 8.61 22.90 -3.96
CA TYR A 692 9.61 23.21 -4.99
C TYR A 692 9.65 24.69 -5.42
N GLU A 693 8.53 25.40 -5.24
CA GLU A 693 8.41 26.80 -5.62
C GLU A 693 8.46 27.72 -4.41
N ALA A 694 9.63 27.86 -3.79
CA ALA A 694 9.82 28.81 -2.70
C ALA A 694 9.47 30.23 -3.16
N GLN A 695 8.37 30.79 -2.65
CA GLN A 695 7.88 32.12 -3.03
C GLN A 695 8.66 33.27 -2.35
N GLY A 696 9.57 32.95 -1.42
CA GLY A 696 10.24 33.96 -0.62
C GLY A 696 9.30 34.75 0.29
N ILE A 697 8.12 34.23 0.56
CA ILE A 697 7.09 34.81 1.43
C ILE A 697 7.28 34.29 2.83
N GLY A 698 7.47 35.16 3.79
CA GLY A 698 7.63 34.77 5.20
C GLY A 698 6.30 34.58 5.92
N MET A 699 6.41 34.19 7.19
CA MET A 699 5.25 33.91 8.04
C MET A 699 5.48 34.41 9.47
N GLN A 700 4.42 34.93 10.10
CA GLN A 700 4.42 35.30 11.51
C GLN A 700 3.23 34.68 12.20
N ILE A 701 3.48 33.92 13.27
CA ILE A 701 2.49 33.13 14.00
C ILE A 701 2.53 33.50 15.49
N PRO A 702 1.59 34.31 15.99
CA PRO A 702 1.36 34.45 17.42
C PRO A 702 0.62 33.19 17.95
N ILE A 703 1.20 32.54 18.93
CA ILE A 703 0.63 31.32 19.55
C ILE A 703 -0.10 31.57 20.84
N SER A 704 -0.08 32.79 21.33
CA SER A 704 -0.83 33.19 22.53
C SER A 704 -2.33 32.96 22.32
N GLY A 705 -2.96 32.25 23.24
CA GLY A 705 -4.41 31.96 23.13
C GLY A 705 -4.79 30.71 22.32
N LEU A 706 -3.84 29.93 21.85
CA LEU A 706 -4.11 28.67 21.15
C LEU A 706 -4.48 27.47 22.06
N GLY A 707 -5.11 27.73 23.19
CA GLY A 707 -5.76 26.72 24.03
C GLY A 707 -4.92 26.13 25.15
N SER A 708 -3.70 25.69 24.92
CA SER A 708 -2.80 25.13 25.94
C SER A 708 -2.06 26.22 26.71
N THR A 709 -1.62 25.90 27.93
CA THR A 709 -0.80 26.80 28.75
C THR A 709 0.68 26.78 28.37
N ARG A 710 1.13 25.68 27.74
CA ARG A 710 2.56 25.47 27.40
C ARG A 710 2.83 25.87 25.95
N PRO A 711 3.89 26.64 25.65
CA PRO A 711 4.30 26.95 24.29
C PRO A 711 4.55 25.71 23.44
N GLU A 712 5.18 24.66 24.01
CA GLU A 712 5.48 23.41 23.33
C GLU A 712 4.21 22.69 22.85
N SER A 713 3.15 22.67 23.67
CA SER A 713 1.87 22.06 23.30
C SER A 713 1.18 22.85 22.19
N ARG A 714 1.26 24.18 22.21
CA ARG A 714 0.69 25.02 21.14
C ARG A 714 1.40 24.80 19.81
N LEU A 715 2.72 24.61 19.84
CA LEU A 715 3.58 24.45 18.66
C LEU A 715 3.56 23.02 18.11
N TYR A 716 3.77 22.03 18.99
CA TYR A 716 4.12 20.67 18.58
C TYR A 716 3.03 19.62 18.91
N SER A 717 1.83 20.06 19.30
CA SER A 717 0.71 19.12 19.45
C SER A 717 0.34 18.56 18.07
N GLU A 718 0.42 17.24 17.93
CA GLU A 718 0.02 16.49 16.71
C GLU A 718 -1.49 16.17 16.75
N ALA A 719 -2.29 17.01 17.43
CA ALA A 719 -3.74 16.91 17.41
C ALA A 719 -4.30 17.30 16.03
N PRO A 720 -5.34 16.59 15.54
CA PRO A 720 -5.91 16.83 14.22
C PRO A 720 -6.30 18.28 13.96
N GLY A 721 -6.00 18.79 12.78
CA GLY A 721 -6.32 20.16 12.39
C GLY A 721 -5.78 20.53 11.03
N PHE A 722 -5.94 21.81 10.66
CA PHE A 722 -5.38 22.41 9.44
C PHE A 722 -4.88 23.81 9.69
N LEU A 723 -3.89 24.21 8.92
CA LEU A 723 -3.49 25.60 8.77
C LEU A 723 -3.86 26.07 7.35
N TYR A 724 -4.51 27.22 7.25
CA TYR A 724 -4.95 27.80 5.99
C TYR A 724 -4.33 29.17 5.75
N GLU A 725 -4.00 29.47 4.50
CA GLU A 725 -3.80 30.80 3.99
C GLU A 725 -5.11 31.30 3.39
N VAL A 726 -5.65 32.41 3.91
CA VAL A 726 -6.89 33.01 3.44
C VAL A 726 -6.65 34.48 3.06
N ALA A 727 -7.07 34.84 1.86
CA ALA A 727 -7.03 36.24 1.44
C ALA A 727 -7.96 37.10 2.30
N LYS A 728 -7.54 38.32 2.66
CA LYS A 728 -8.35 39.21 3.53
C LYS A 728 -9.77 39.43 3.01
N GLU A 729 -9.91 39.57 1.71
CA GLU A 729 -11.19 39.76 1.01
C GLU A 729 -12.11 38.54 1.09
N HIS A 730 -11.57 37.35 1.26
CA HIS A 730 -12.32 36.10 1.37
C HIS A 730 -12.52 35.60 2.81
N LEU A 731 -11.94 36.31 3.80
CA LEU A 731 -11.97 35.85 5.20
C LEU A 731 -13.40 35.67 5.73
N GLN A 732 -14.32 36.58 5.43
CA GLN A 732 -15.71 36.47 5.91
C GLN A 732 -16.45 35.28 5.25
N GLN A 733 -16.19 35.00 3.99
CA GLN A 733 -16.72 33.82 3.30
C GLN A 733 -16.20 32.54 3.96
N PHE A 734 -14.90 32.48 4.22
CA PHE A 734 -14.25 31.35 4.90
C PHE A 734 -14.86 31.11 6.30
N LEU A 735 -14.94 32.15 7.15
CA LEU A 735 -15.52 32.04 8.48
C LEU A 735 -16.97 31.55 8.44
N GLY A 736 -17.79 32.08 7.51
CA GLY A 736 -19.18 31.66 7.33
C GLY A 736 -19.33 30.19 6.88
N LEU A 737 -18.36 29.63 6.13
CA LEU A 737 -18.34 28.21 5.78
C LEU A 737 -18.09 27.33 7.01
N PHE A 738 -17.11 27.65 7.82
CA PHE A 738 -16.78 26.91 9.04
C PHE A 738 -17.89 27.02 10.12
N GLU A 739 -18.50 28.19 10.26
CA GLU A 739 -19.66 28.39 11.16
C GLU A 739 -20.84 27.47 10.77
N ARG A 740 -21.14 27.32 9.48
CA ARG A 740 -22.21 26.41 8.99
C ARG A 740 -21.98 24.96 9.37
N TRP A 741 -20.73 24.54 9.41
CA TRP A 741 -20.34 23.19 9.84
C TRP A 741 -20.18 23.09 11.37
N GLY A 742 -20.30 24.19 12.11
CA GLY A 742 -20.07 24.23 13.56
C GLY A 742 -18.63 23.91 13.93
N VAL A 743 -17.69 24.38 13.15
CA VAL A 743 -16.25 24.19 13.36
C VAL A 743 -15.61 25.50 13.78
N ASP A 744 -14.98 25.48 14.95
CA ASP A 744 -14.24 26.64 15.44
C ASP A 744 -12.91 26.78 14.70
N VAL A 745 -12.59 28.04 14.35
CA VAL A 745 -11.31 28.44 13.77
C VAL A 745 -10.71 29.63 14.49
N THR A 746 -9.38 29.72 14.47
CA THR A 746 -8.65 30.81 15.13
C THR A 746 -7.76 31.51 14.14
N MET A 747 -7.86 32.82 14.00
CA MET A 747 -6.87 33.60 13.26
C MET A 747 -5.55 33.60 14.03
N THR A 748 -4.52 32.93 13.46
CA THR A 748 -3.27 32.66 14.16
C THR A 748 -2.06 33.35 13.55
N GLY A 749 -2.25 34.30 12.63
CA GLY A 749 -1.09 34.98 12.05
C GLY A 749 -1.32 35.58 10.69
N ARG A 750 -0.22 35.86 10.04
CA ARG A 750 -0.21 36.45 8.69
C ARG A 750 1.04 36.07 7.93
N THR A 751 0.95 36.11 6.61
CA THR A 751 2.10 36.02 5.71
C THR A 751 2.83 37.37 5.62
N LEU A 752 4.14 37.33 5.37
CA LEU A 752 5.03 38.48 5.37
C LEU A 752 5.68 38.64 3.97
N ALA A 753 5.96 39.87 3.59
CA ALA A 753 6.75 40.14 2.40
C ALA A 753 8.27 39.84 2.60
N GLU A 754 8.73 39.78 3.85
CA GLU A 754 10.09 39.41 4.20
C GLU A 754 10.22 37.90 4.28
N PRO A 755 11.28 37.26 3.79
CA PRO A 755 11.50 35.81 3.85
C PRO A 755 11.95 35.37 5.25
N ARG A 756 11.08 35.59 6.24
CA ARG A 756 11.34 35.28 7.66
C ARG A 756 10.25 34.40 8.23
N PHE A 757 10.64 33.43 9.05
CA PHE A 757 9.75 32.60 9.83
C PHE A 757 9.78 33.03 11.30
N ARG A 758 8.66 33.54 11.79
CA ARG A 758 8.55 34.10 13.14
C ARG A 758 7.45 33.45 13.95
N ILE A 759 7.77 33.02 15.17
CA ILE A 759 6.83 32.55 16.19
C ILE A 759 6.90 33.49 17.38
N LEU A 760 5.71 33.95 17.83
CA LEU A 760 5.58 34.90 18.94
C LEU A 760 4.71 34.31 20.05
N ASP A 761 5.04 34.57 21.35
CA ASP A 761 4.19 34.27 22.47
C ASP A 761 4.14 35.44 23.45
N GLY A 762 2.95 35.99 23.76
CA GLY A 762 2.78 37.14 24.67
C GLY A 762 3.57 38.39 24.27
N GLY A 763 3.89 38.57 23.00
CA GLY A 763 4.70 39.67 22.50
C GLY A 763 6.21 39.38 22.49
N HIS A 764 6.62 38.25 23.05
CA HIS A 764 8.03 37.77 22.97
C HIS A 764 8.25 36.95 21.71
N THR A 765 9.38 37.15 21.04
CA THR A 765 9.81 36.32 19.91
C THR A 765 10.43 35.02 20.44
N LEU A 766 9.83 33.88 20.08
CA LEU A 766 10.35 32.54 20.39
C LEU A 766 11.25 32.02 19.30
N VAL A 767 10.93 32.33 18.03
CA VAL A 767 11.68 31.93 16.84
C VAL A 767 11.67 33.08 15.85
N ASP A 768 12.82 33.43 15.28
CA ASP A 768 12.94 34.41 14.20
C ASP A 768 14.10 34.01 13.27
N LEU A 769 13.78 33.18 12.28
CA LEU A 769 14.74 32.57 11.39
C LEU A 769 14.57 33.07 9.94
N ASP A 770 15.68 33.16 9.24
CA ASP A 770 15.71 33.34 7.81
C ASP A 770 15.30 32.04 7.09
N LEU A 771 14.38 32.15 6.12
CA LEU A 771 13.84 30.99 5.42
C LEU A 771 14.89 30.18 4.66
N GLU A 772 15.88 30.84 4.04
CA GLU A 772 16.95 30.16 3.30
C GLU A 772 17.79 29.26 4.23
N SER A 773 18.09 29.76 5.43
CA SER A 773 18.86 29.02 6.44
C SER A 773 18.11 27.80 6.95
N VAL A 774 16.81 27.94 7.23
CA VAL A 774 15.94 26.84 7.68
C VAL A 774 15.70 25.83 6.57
N GLN A 775 15.50 26.31 5.34
CA GLN A 775 15.33 25.45 4.17
C GLN A 775 16.53 24.52 3.96
N ARG A 776 17.76 25.02 4.15
CA ARG A 776 18.97 24.19 4.07
C ARG A 776 18.97 23.08 5.12
N ILE A 777 18.62 23.39 6.36
CA ILE A 777 18.56 22.38 7.43
C ILE A 777 17.53 21.32 7.09
N HIS A 778 16.33 21.73 6.65
CA HIS A 778 15.23 20.85 6.28
C HIS A 778 15.59 19.96 5.07
N ALA A 779 16.20 20.54 4.02
CA ALA A 779 16.51 19.82 2.79
C ALA A 779 17.74 18.89 2.91
N ASP A 780 18.74 19.26 3.75
CA ASP A 780 20.01 18.55 3.79
C ASP A 780 20.03 17.39 4.77
N ALA A 781 19.07 17.30 5.69
CA ALA A 781 19.10 16.34 6.80
C ALA A 781 19.11 14.87 6.32
N LEU A 782 18.40 14.54 5.26
CA LEU A 782 18.33 13.17 4.70
C LEU A 782 19.27 12.93 3.52
N LYS A 783 20.02 13.93 3.04
CA LYS A 783 20.96 13.75 1.91
C LYS A 783 21.96 12.60 2.12
N PRO A 784 22.55 12.40 3.32
CA PRO A 784 23.49 11.30 3.53
C PRO A 784 22.88 9.90 3.39
N LEU A 785 21.57 9.77 3.33
CA LEU A 785 20.88 8.48 3.15
C LEU A 785 20.79 8.10 1.67
N ALA A 786 20.69 9.08 0.79
CA ALA A 786 20.50 8.89 -0.65
C ALA A 786 21.84 8.98 -1.44
N GLU A 787 22.92 9.51 -0.82
CA GLU A 787 24.29 9.57 -1.33
C GLU A 787 25.12 8.37 -0.85
#